data_2c6a9617d6c77c9c630808e0d0d54548
#
_entry.id   2c6a9617d6c77c9c630808e0d0d54548
#
_cell.length_a   1.000
_cell.length_b   1.000
_cell.length_c   1.000
_cell.angle_alpha   90.00
_cell.angle_beta   90.00
_cell.angle_gamma   90.00
#
_symmetry.space_group_name_H-M   'P 1'
#
loop_
_entity.id
_entity.type
_entity.pdbx_description
1 polymer ?
#
loop_
_entity_poly.entity_id
_entity_poly.type
_entity_poly.pdbx_seq_one_letter_code
_entity_poly.pdbx_strand_id
1 'polypeptide(L)'
;MKTKKITTNLILAAVLVFSMHLQAQKSVHIIPQPVSLEIKQGSFSFDNSTVIKVDKKDAAAEKVVHFFKEYVKRVTGFELNNTRTSGKEIVFSIEKIKEIGDEGYLLSVNPKEIHIKANTSKGLFYGVQSLLQTLPFSRTNDLVQIPSMEIKDYPRFQWRGMMLDVSRHFASPELVKEFIDLLAAYKMNVFHWHLVDGAGWRLEIKKYPKLTQQAAWRVDDWGKSWNWAEIEFNADRSKSTYGGYYTQEQAKEIVAYAKARNITVVPEIEMPGHSEAAMAAYPELSCNPKNTFSQSGNFLASKVESNYCAGNDQAFTFLQDVLTEVMAIFPSKYIHIGGDEVDKTSWKHCAKCQARMKKEQLKDEKELQSYFIRRMEKFLVSKNRKMIGWDEILEGGLAPEATVMSWRGEAGGIEAAKMGHDVVMTPGSSYYFDHYQGDPETEPLAIGGFNTLKKVYNYDPIPVELTSEEAKRVLGAQANLWTEYISTAEHVKYMILPRMLALAEVLWSKKEQRDWKNFAERLQPHLVGFEQRGIRYSKGNFKVDIKPVVENNKLFIELDTDQIEAVIYYTIDGSAPSTNSIKYEKPFVVNSSMTVKAITVINNKVVSAKPAEQSFTFNKATGKTISYTNANSSHYRANGVNTLIDGFRGTKDIGKHWHGFNENDLIATIDLGASTSISSITLGCIQNWSQWIFLPQYVKFEISQDGVTFKEVKTETNSIAASEKDIQIKDFTAKFAEQKAKFVRVTAKTLGQCPKGHPGEGQSAWLFVDEIMVE
;
A
#
# COMPACT_ATOMS: atom_id res chain seq x y z
N MET A 1 -19.22 -9.25 77.01
CA MET A 1 -18.66 -8.50 75.87
C MET A 1 -17.65 -9.36 75.06
N LYS A 2 -17.99 -10.57 74.67
CA LYS A 2 -17.05 -11.45 73.84
C LYS A 2 -17.71 -12.15 72.68
N THR A 3 -18.94 -11.82 72.27
CA THR A 3 -19.69 -12.53 71.21
C THR A 3 -19.99 -11.68 70.00
N LYS A 4 -19.46 -10.44 69.85
CA LYS A 4 -19.70 -9.58 68.67
C LYS A 4 -18.50 -9.49 67.68
N LYS A 5 -17.32 -10.07 67.98
CA LYS A 5 -16.13 -10.01 67.12
C LYS A 5 -15.97 -11.17 66.17
N ILE A 6 -16.69 -12.28 66.32
CA ILE A 6 -16.54 -13.49 65.51
C ILE A 6 -17.41 -13.44 64.25
N THR A 7 -18.56 -12.74 64.29
CA THR A 7 -19.48 -12.65 63.14
C THR A 7 -19.02 -11.69 62.04
N THR A 8 -18.23 -10.67 62.40
CA THR A 8 -17.72 -9.68 61.40
C THR A 8 -16.55 -10.22 60.55
N ASN A 9 -15.74 -11.11 61.14
CA ASN A 9 -14.61 -11.72 60.39
C ASN A 9 -15.03 -12.84 59.42
N LEU A 10 -16.17 -13.49 59.66
CA LEU A 10 -16.71 -14.51 58.74
C LEU A 10 -17.41 -13.91 57.53
N ILE A 11 -17.99 -12.72 57.65
CA ILE A 11 -18.60 -11.99 56.51
C ILE A 11 -17.51 -11.37 55.62
N LEU A 12 -16.38 -10.87 56.18
CA LEU A 12 -15.26 -10.35 55.42
C LEU A 12 -14.50 -11.47 54.64
N ALA A 13 -14.37 -12.67 55.24
CA ALA A 13 -13.77 -13.84 54.55
C ALA A 13 -14.66 -14.38 53.46
N ALA A 14 -15.99 -14.36 53.58
CA ALA A 14 -16.91 -14.78 52.52
C ALA A 14 -16.96 -13.78 51.35
N VAL A 15 -16.81 -12.47 51.59
CA VAL A 15 -16.72 -11.45 50.51
C VAL A 15 -15.38 -11.50 49.79
N LEU A 16 -14.27 -11.84 50.46
CA LEU A 16 -12.95 -12.02 49.86
C LEU A 16 -12.81 -13.32 49.02
N VAL A 17 -13.55 -14.38 49.35
CA VAL A 17 -13.58 -15.63 48.58
C VAL A 17 -14.48 -15.51 47.34
N PHE A 18 -15.50 -14.63 47.37
CA PHE A 18 -16.35 -14.39 46.17
C PHE A 18 -15.70 -13.45 45.15
N SER A 19 -14.70 -12.66 45.56
CA SER A 19 -13.97 -11.76 44.65
C SER A 19 -12.76 -12.41 43.92
N MET A 20 -12.42 -13.68 44.22
CA MET A 20 -11.32 -14.39 43.57
C MET A 20 -11.73 -15.28 42.39
N HIS A 21 -12.96 -15.25 41.94
CA HIS A 21 -13.43 -16.01 40.79
C HIS A 21 -13.87 -15.15 39.59
N LEU A 22 -13.38 -13.91 39.46
CA LEU A 22 -13.28 -13.32 38.13
C LEU A 22 -12.08 -13.98 37.43
N GLN A 23 -12.31 -15.20 36.95
CA GLN A 23 -11.44 -15.74 35.90
C GLN A 23 -11.42 -14.69 34.78
N ALA A 24 -10.24 -14.12 34.51
CA ALA A 24 -10.04 -13.25 33.37
C ALA A 24 -10.63 -13.97 32.15
N GLN A 25 -11.70 -13.44 31.62
CA GLN A 25 -12.39 -13.97 30.47
C GLN A 25 -11.33 -14.01 29.35
N LYS A 26 -10.92 -15.20 28.89
CA LYS A 26 -9.88 -15.34 27.88
C LYS A 26 -10.30 -14.52 26.66
N SER A 27 -9.60 -13.45 26.39
CA SER A 27 -9.83 -12.62 25.21
C SER A 27 -9.55 -13.43 23.93
N VAL A 28 -10.38 -13.26 22.92
CA VAL A 28 -10.23 -13.89 21.60
C VAL A 28 -9.68 -12.85 20.63
N HIS A 29 -8.56 -13.16 20.00
CA HIS A 29 -7.79 -12.22 19.18
C HIS A 29 -7.85 -12.61 17.70
N ILE A 30 -9.03 -12.47 17.08
CA ILE A 30 -9.23 -12.80 15.65
C ILE A 30 -8.96 -11.57 14.78
N ILE A 31 -8.13 -11.73 13.77
CA ILE A 31 -7.88 -10.77 12.69
C ILE A 31 -8.18 -11.47 11.35
N PRO A 32 -8.99 -10.90 10.47
CA PRO A 32 -9.84 -9.70 10.61
C PRO A 32 -10.92 -9.84 11.69
N GLN A 33 -11.30 -8.69 12.28
CA GLN A 33 -12.39 -8.64 13.26
C GLN A 33 -13.71 -9.14 12.65
N PRO A 34 -14.36 -10.16 13.26
CA PRO A 34 -15.66 -10.63 12.80
C PRO A 34 -16.76 -9.57 12.90
N VAL A 35 -17.79 -9.69 12.06
CA VAL A 35 -18.97 -8.82 12.10
C VAL A 35 -19.66 -8.86 13.46
N SER A 36 -19.72 -10.03 14.10
CA SER A 36 -20.12 -10.13 15.51
C SER A 36 -19.37 -11.29 16.18
N LEU A 37 -18.95 -11.05 17.41
CA LEU A 37 -18.30 -12.01 18.29
C LEU A 37 -18.86 -11.85 19.70
N GLU A 38 -19.44 -12.88 20.26
CA GLU A 38 -19.95 -12.94 21.63
C GLU A 38 -19.25 -14.07 22.38
N ILE A 39 -18.52 -13.74 23.46
CA ILE A 39 -17.88 -14.73 24.31
C ILE A 39 -18.91 -15.25 25.33
N LYS A 40 -19.01 -16.57 25.46
CA LYS A 40 -19.90 -17.28 26.37
C LYS A 40 -19.12 -17.93 27.52
N GLN A 41 -19.83 -18.40 28.54
CA GLN A 41 -19.21 -19.17 29.63
C GLN A 41 -18.80 -20.58 29.17
N GLY A 42 -17.64 -21.05 29.68
CA GLY A 42 -17.11 -22.38 29.38
C GLY A 42 -16.05 -22.38 28.27
N SER A 43 -15.56 -23.56 27.97
CA SER A 43 -14.56 -23.78 26.91
C SER A 43 -14.67 -25.17 26.32
N PHE A 44 -14.34 -25.31 25.06
CA PHE A 44 -14.13 -26.59 24.36
C PHE A 44 -12.68 -27.00 24.54
N SER A 45 -12.44 -28.27 24.90
CA SER A 45 -11.09 -28.82 25.00
C SER A 45 -10.93 -29.94 23.99
N PHE A 46 -9.87 -29.87 23.18
CA PHE A 46 -9.52 -30.96 22.30
C PHE A 46 -8.98 -32.14 23.08
N ASP A 47 -9.30 -33.35 22.63
CA ASP A 47 -8.71 -34.61 23.08
C ASP A 47 -8.74 -35.63 21.93
N ASN A 48 -8.11 -36.79 22.15
CA ASN A 48 -8.05 -37.89 21.15
C ASN A 48 -9.44 -38.53 20.84
N SER A 49 -10.47 -38.21 21.64
CA SER A 49 -11.82 -38.69 21.44
C SER A 49 -12.71 -37.74 20.64
N THR A 50 -12.21 -36.52 20.37
CA THR A 50 -12.94 -35.50 19.58
C THR A 50 -13.22 -36.00 18.17
N VAL A 51 -14.48 -35.99 17.78
CA VAL A 51 -14.99 -36.50 16.50
C VAL A 51 -15.27 -35.36 15.54
N ILE A 52 -14.92 -35.55 14.27
CA ILE A 52 -15.31 -34.62 13.20
C ILE A 52 -16.48 -35.21 12.41
N LYS A 53 -17.52 -34.41 12.19
CA LYS A 53 -18.67 -34.69 11.37
C LYS A 53 -18.79 -33.68 10.23
N VAL A 54 -19.13 -34.18 9.05
CA VAL A 54 -19.54 -33.39 7.89
C VAL A 54 -20.97 -33.73 7.59
N ASP A 55 -21.87 -32.77 7.69
CA ASP A 55 -23.31 -32.96 7.63
C ASP A 55 -23.79 -33.43 6.24
N LYS A 56 -23.09 -33.03 5.17
CA LYS A 56 -23.33 -33.50 3.79
C LYS A 56 -22.00 -33.88 3.15
N LYS A 57 -22.01 -34.97 2.38
CA LYS A 57 -20.86 -35.38 1.57
C LYS A 57 -20.67 -34.37 0.42
N ASP A 58 -19.83 -33.39 0.64
CA ASP A 58 -19.40 -32.41 -0.32
C ASP A 58 -17.86 -32.48 -0.41
N ALA A 59 -17.34 -32.81 -1.59
CA ALA A 59 -15.91 -33.01 -1.80
C ALA A 59 -15.09 -31.73 -1.52
N ALA A 60 -15.68 -30.53 -1.65
CA ALA A 60 -15.02 -29.29 -1.30
C ALA A 60 -15.01 -29.07 0.21
N ALA A 61 -16.09 -29.40 0.92
CA ALA A 61 -16.14 -29.38 2.39
C ALA A 61 -15.14 -30.38 2.99
N GLU A 62 -15.04 -31.60 2.41
CA GLU A 62 -14.05 -32.60 2.86
C GLU A 62 -12.60 -32.08 2.77
N LYS A 63 -12.26 -31.29 1.73
CA LYS A 63 -10.93 -30.64 1.63
C LYS A 63 -10.69 -29.63 2.75
N VAL A 64 -11.70 -28.85 3.12
CA VAL A 64 -11.62 -27.91 4.25
C VAL A 64 -11.41 -28.66 5.56
N VAL A 65 -12.13 -29.75 5.77
CA VAL A 65 -11.98 -30.63 6.95
C VAL A 65 -10.57 -31.25 6.99
N HIS A 66 -10.07 -31.72 5.86
CA HIS A 66 -8.70 -32.25 5.78
C HIS A 66 -7.65 -31.19 6.16
N PHE A 67 -7.78 -29.98 5.59
CA PHE A 67 -6.92 -28.86 5.94
C PHE A 67 -6.93 -28.55 7.46
N PHE A 68 -8.13 -28.53 8.06
CA PHE A 68 -8.29 -28.33 9.50
C PHE A 68 -7.63 -29.45 10.33
N LYS A 69 -7.83 -30.72 9.96
CA LYS A 69 -7.21 -31.87 10.64
C LYS A 69 -5.69 -31.80 10.64
N GLU A 70 -5.09 -31.53 9.48
CA GLU A 70 -3.63 -31.41 9.35
C GLU A 70 -3.08 -30.29 10.22
N TYR A 71 -3.79 -29.14 10.29
CA TYR A 71 -3.38 -28.06 11.15
C TYR A 71 -3.45 -28.44 12.64
N VAL A 72 -4.56 -29.00 13.09
CA VAL A 72 -4.74 -29.43 14.49
C VAL A 72 -3.70 -30.48 14.86
N LYS A 73 -3.47 -31.48 14.02
CA LYS A 73 -2.43 -32.49 14.23
C LYS A 73 -1.05 -31.88 14.41
N ARG A 74 -0.71 -30.91 13.57
CA ARG A 74 0.60 -30.22 13.65
C ARG A 74 0.79 -29.44 14.96
N VAL A 75 -0.26 -28.74 15.43
CA VAL A 75 -0.18 -27.86 16.59
C VAL A 75 -0.37 -28.61 17.91
N THR A 76 -1.30 -29.59 17.96
CA THR A 76 -1.68 -30.28 19.20
C THR A 76 -1.14 -31.72 19.29
N GLY A 77 -0.75 -32.32 18.16
CA GLY A 77 -0.42 -33.74 18.07
C GLY A 77 -1.64 -34.66 18.00
N PHE A 78 -2.86 -34.16 18.13
CA PHE A 78 -4.08 -34.96 18.09
C PHE A 78 -4.47 -35.38 16.67
N GLU A 79 -4.83 -36.65 16.50
CA GLU A 79 -5.42 -37.16 15.29
C GLU A 79 -6.96 -37.21 15.43
N LEU A 80 -7.63 -36.28 14.81
CA LEU A 80 -9.10 -36.18 14.84
C LEU A 80 -9.73 -37.22 13.91
N ASN A 81 -10.55 -38.12 14.46
CA ASN A 81 -11.16 -39.25 13.77
C ASN A 81 -12.64 -39.03 13.44
N ASN A 82 -13.16 -39.74 12.44
CA ASN A 82 -14.58 -39.64 12.01
C ASN A 82 -15.48 -40.72 12.65
N THR A 83 -14.95 -41.66 13.43
CA THR A 83 -15.61 -42.96 13.73
C THR A 83 -15.75 -43.30 15.21
N ARG A 84 -15.32 -42.47 16.15
CA ARG A 84 -15.49 -42.74 17.57
C ARG A 84 -16.75 -42.07 18.11
N THR A 85 -17.49 -42.77 18.99
CA THR A 85 -18.57 -42.21 19.81
C THR A 85 -17.95 -41.50 21.01
N SER A 86 -17.74 -40.22 20.92
CA SER A 86 -17.33 -39.41 22.06
C SER A 86 -18.35 -38.32 22.35
N GLY A 87 -18.28 -37.74 23.53
CA GLY A 87 -19.15 -36.63 23.91
C GLY A 87 -18.75 -35.25 23.34
N LYS A 88 -17.71 -35.17 22.46
CA LYS A 88 -17.21 -33.90 21.89
C LYS A 88 -17.15 -33.98 20.38
N GLU A 89 -17.74 -33.01 19.72
CA GLU A 89 -17.91 -33.03 18.27
C GLU A 89 -17.47 -31.71 17.63
N ILE A 90 -16.94 -31.80 16.40
CA ILE A 90 -16.71 -30.66 15.51
C ILE A 90 -17.52 -30.91 14.25
N VAL A 91 -18.52 -30.09 14.00
CA VAL A 91 -19.50 -30.25 12.93
C VAL A 91 -19.29 -29.20 11.86
N PHE A 92 -19.30 -29.62 10.60
CA PHE A 92 -19.24 -28.76 9.43
C PHE A 92 -20.52 -28.94 8.61
N SER A 93 -21.28 -27.83 8.45
CA SER A 93 -22.56 -27.87 7.72
C SER A 93 -22.57 -26.86 6.57
N ILE A 94 -22.99 -27.30 5.39
CA ILE A 94 -23.35 -26.43 4.26
C ILE A 94 -24.87 -26.31 4.20
N GLU A 95 -25.38 -25.14 4.56
CA GLU A 95 -26.81 -24.82 4.59
C GLU A 95 -27.07 -23.39 4.17
N LYS A 96 -28.27 -23.12 3.60
CA LYS A 96 -28.61 -21.74 3.19
C LYS A 96 -28.87 -20.85 4.39
N ILE A 97 -27.98 -19.87 4.59
CA ILE A 97 -28.07 -18.84 5.61
C ILE A 97 -28.22 -17.49 4.91
N LYS A 98 -29.35 -16.82 5.15
CA LYS A 98 -29.60 -15.51 4.58
C LYS A 98 -28.57 -14.51 5.13
N GLU A 99 -28.16 -13.54 4.33
CA GLU A 99 -27.34 -12.36 4.73
C GLU A 99 -25.82 -12.58 4.93
N ILE A 100 -25.29 -13.82 4.79
CA ILE A 100 -23.84 -14.02 4.94
C ILE A 100 -23.08 -14.20 3.62
N GLY A 101 -23.80 -14.37 2.48
CA GLY A 101 -23.20 -14.59 1.17
C GLY A 101 -22.42 -15.91 1.07
N ASP A 102 -21.61 -16.06 0.02
CA ASP A 102 -20.86 -17.28 -0.26
C ASP A 102 -19.63 -17.46 0.64
N GLU A 103 -19.06 -16.38 1.12
CA GLU A 103 -17.84 -16.37 1.91
C GLU A 103 -18.08 -16.22 3.43
N GLY A 104 -19.32 -15.96 3.84
CA GLY A 104 -19.68 -15.82 5.25
C GLY A 104 -19.90 -17.17 5.95
N TYR A 105 -19.86 -17.12 7.27
CA TYR A 105 -20.03 -18.29 8.15
C TYR A 105 -20.65 -17.92 9.50
N LEU A 106 -21.20 -18.92 10.16
CA LEU A 106 -21.51 -18.91 11.59
C LEU A 106 -20.58 -19.91 12.29
N LEU A 107 -20.00 -19.53 13.40
CA LEU A 107 -19.18 -20.41 14.25
C LEU A 107 -19.71 -20.37 15.68
N SER A 108 -20.17 -21.52 16.18
CA SER A 108 -20.57 -21.72 17.56
C SER A 108 -19.60 -22.64 18.27
N VAL A 109 -19.15 -22.25 19.44
CA VAL A 109 -18.28 -23.05 20.32
C VAL A 109 -18.93 -23.17 21.67
N ASN A 110 -19.19 -24.40 22.13
CA ASN A 110 -19.63 -24.72 23.47
C ASN A 110 -18.80 -25.89 24.06
N PRO A 111 -18.92 -26.25 25.35
CA PRO A 111 -18.07 -27.28 25.94
C PRO A 111 -18.13 -28.66 25.30
N LYS A 112 -19.18 -28.97 24.50
CA LYS A 112 -19.40 -30.27 23.86
C LYS A 112 -19.22 -30.24 22.36
N GLU A 113 -19.44 -29.09 21.72
CA GLU A 113 -19.51 -28.97 20.26
C GLU A 113 -18.85 -27.70 19.76
N ILE A 114 -18.16 -27.83 18.62
CA ILE A 114 -17.82 -26.72 17.73
C ILE A 114 -18.62 -26.93 16.44
N HIS A 115 -19.41 -25.93 16.05
CA HIS A 115 -20.19 -26.01 14.82
C HIS A 115 -19.85 -24.84 13.87
N ILE A 116 -19.41 -25.18 12.64
CA ILE A 116 -19.16 -24.19 11.58
C ILE A 116 -20.22 -24.41 10.50
N LYS A 117 -21.02 -23.38 10.24
CA LYS A 117 -22.07 -23.34 9.24
C LYS A 117 -21.78 -22.30 8.18
N ALA A 118 -22.00 -22.63 6.91
CA ALA A 118 -21.80 -21.69 5.81
C ALA A 118 -22.67 -22.04 4.59
N ASN A 119 -22.83 -21.08 3.67
CA ASN A 119 -23.53 -21.32 2.40
C ASN A 119 -22.70 -22.16 1.42
N THR A 120 -21.38 -22.11 1.53
CA THR A 120 -20.43 -22.79 0.63
C THR A 120 -19.20 -23.28 1.40
N SER A 121 -18.41 -24.12 0.76
CA SER A 121 -17.09 -24.54 1.28
C SER A 121 -16.11 -23.36 1.49
N LYS A 122 -16.28 -22.22 0.77
CA LYS A 122 -15.47 -21.01 1.02
C LYS A 122 -15.75 -20.43 2.40
N GLY A 123 -17.04 -20.28 2.75
CA GLY A 123 -17.43 -19.81 4.08
C GLY A 123 -16.97 -20.76 5.19
N LEU A 124 -17.06 -22.09 4.99
CA LEU A 124 -16.49 -23.08 5.92
C LEU A 124 -14.99 -22.86 6.12
N PHE A 125 -14.23 -22.61 5.04
CA PHE A 125 -12.81 -22.37 5.12
C PHE A 125 -12.48 -21.11 5.96
N TYR A 126 -13.21 -20.01 5.77
CA TYR A 126 -13.01 -18.79 6.56
C TYR A 126 -13.44 -18.95 8.01
N GLY A 127 -14.48 -19.75 8.29
CA GLY A 127 -14.83 -20.16 9.65
C GLY A 127 -13.71 -20.97 10.31
N VAL A 128 -13.08 -21.87 9.57
CA VAL A 128 -11.89 -22.60 10.01
C VAL A 128 -10.75 -21.64 10.31
N GLN A 129 -10.46 -20.63 9.44
CA GLN A 129 -9.38 -19.68 9.72
C GLN A 129 -9.62 -18.92 11.03
N SER A 130 -10.84 -18.51 11.34
CA SER A 130 -11.17 -17.90 12.62
C SER A 130 -10.97 -18.85 13.80
N LEU A 131 -11.39 -20.10 13.66
CA LEU A 131 -11.19 -21.11 14.70
C LEU A 131 -9.69 -21.37 14.93
N LEU A 132 -8.89 -21.49 13.86
CA LEU A 132 -7.44 -21.73 13.95
C LEU A 132 -6.69 -20.61 14.67
N GLN A 133 -7.14 -19.36 14.56
CA GLN A 133 -6.54 -18.22 15.27
C GLN A 133 -6.80 -18.26 16.79
N THR A 134 -7.69 -19.13 17.27
CA THR A 134 -7.89 -19.38 18.71
C THR A 134 -7.00 -20.49 19.25
N LEU A 135 -6.28 -21.18 18.39
CA LEU A 135 -5.34 -22.24 18.73
C LEU A 135 -3.93 -21.68 18.97
N PRO A 136 -3.06 -22.41 19.69
CA PRO A 136 -1.64 -22.06 19.79
C PRO A 136 -0.98 -21.94 18.41
N PHE A 137 -0.08 -20.99 18.23
CA PHE A 137 0.65 -20.79 16.97
C PHE A 137 1.76 -21.82 16.71
N SER A 138 2.25 -22.45 17.77
CA SER A 138 3.27 -23.50 17.75
C SER A 138 2.79 -24.75 18.45
N ARG A 139 3.52 -25.85 18.27
CA ARG A 139 3.19 -27.11 18.95
C ARG A 139 3.25 -26.93 20.47
N THR A 140 2.23 -27.44 21.15
CA THR A 140 2.13 -27.45 22.61
C THR A 140 1.78 -28.84 23.13
N ASN A 141 2.24 -29.18 24.32
CA ASN A 141 1.80 -30.35 25.08
C ASN A 141 0.71 -29.98 26.10
N ASP A 142 0.38 -28.68 26.23
CA ASP A 142 -0.64 -28.20 27.14
C ASP A 142 -2.05 -28.51 26.62
N LEU A 143 -3.01 -28.55 27.53
CA LEU A 143 -4.41 -28.69 27.20
C LEU A 143 -4.90 -27.48 26.39
N VAL A 144 -5.23 -27.71 25.14
CA VAL A 144 -5.78 -26.66 24.26
C VAL A 144 -7.25 -26.45 24.57
N GLN A 145 -7.57 -25.24 25.05
CA GLN A 145 -8.92 -24.82 25.38
C GLN A 145 -9.35 -23.64 24.52
N ILE A 146 -10.49 -23.75 23.83
CA ILE A 146 -11.12 -22.69 23.05
C ILE A 146 -12.27 -22.12 23.87
N PRO A 147 -12.35 -20.81 24.15
CA PRO A 147 -13.48 -20.19 24.81
C PRO A 147 -14.79 -20.47 24.09
N SER A 148 -15.86 -20.71 24.84
CA SER A 148 -17.20 -20.77 24.24
C SER A 148 -17.57 -19.42 23.65
N MET A 149 -18.07 -19.43 22.41
CA MET A 149 -18.34 -18.18 21.65
C MET A 149 -19.33 -18.41 20.52
N GLU A 150 -19.96 -17.32 20.09
CA GLU A 150 -20.80 -17.24 18.90
C GLU A 150 -20.22 -16.19 17.95
N ILE A 151 -20.00 -16.56 16.68
CA ILE A 151 -19.51 -15.67 15.64
C ILE A 151 -20.48 -15.71 14.46
N LYS A 152 -20.86 -14.51 13.97
CA LYS A 152 -21.42 -14.31 12.62
C LYS A 152 -20.46 -13.42 11.86
N ASP A 153 -20.04 -13.86 10.65
CA ASP A 153 -18.99 -13.15 9.92
C ASP A 153 -19.15 -13.29 8.40
N TYR A 154 -18.77 -12.23 7.68
CA TYR A 154 -18.74 -12.16 6.22
C TYR A 154 -17.90 -10.93 5.77
N PRO A 155 -17.28 -10.99 4.57
CA PRO A 155 -16.41 -9.90 4.10
C PRO A 155 -17.17 -8.67 3.63
N ARG A 156 -16.53 -7.49 3.77
CA ARG A 156 -16.97 -6.21 3.19
C ARG A 156 -16.72 -6.15 1.68
N PHE A 157 -15.54 -6.60 1.22
CA PHE A 157 -15.11 -6.50 -0.18
C PHE A 157 -14.92 -7.86 -0.84
N GLN A 158 -15.20 -7.92 -2.15
CA GLN A 158 -15.00 -9.11 -2.98
C GLN A 158 -13.53 -9.36 -3.33
N TRP A 159 -12.75 -8.27 -3.54
CA TRP A 159 -11.32 -8.32 -3.84
C TRP A 159 -10.52 -7.96 -2.59
N ARG A 160 -9.78 -8.92 -2.08
CA ARG A 160 -8.89 -8.77 -0.93
C ARG A 160 -7.53 -9.31 -1.36
N GLY A 161 -6.77 -8.43 -2.04
CA GLY A 161 -5.61 -8.83 -2.82
C GLY A 161 -4.27 -8.47 -2.20
N MET A 162 -3.25 -9.21 -2.63
CA MET A 162 -1.86 -8.84 -2.45
C MET A 162 -1.03 -9.30 -3.65
N MET A 163 -0.16 -8.43 -4.16
CA MET A 163 0.76 -8.69 -5.25
C MET A 163 2.13 -9.07 -4.71
N LEU A 164 2.80 -9.98 -5.42
CA LEU A 164 4.21 -10.29 -5.26
C LEU A 164 4.90 -10.16 -6.62
N ASP A 165 5.85 -9.25 -6.72
CA ASP A 165 6.79 -9.16 -7.84
C ASP A 165 7.84 -10.26 -7.72
N VAL A 166 7.90 -11.12 -8.74
CA VAL A 166 8.90 -12.18 -8.86
C VAL A 166 9.86 -11.95 -10.04
N SER A 167 9.66 -10.83 -10.74
CA SER A 167 10.51 -10.43 -11.88
C SER A 167 11.81 -9.80 -11.42
N ARG A 168 11.72 -8.75 -10.58
CA ARG A 168 12.91 -8.07 -10.07
C ARG A 168 13.73 -9.01 -9.21
N HIS A 169 13.09 -9.69 -8.25
CA HIS A 169 13.71 -10.78 -7.49
C HIS A 169 12.86 -12.05 -7.53
N PHE A 170 13.47 -13.14 -8.02
CA PHE A 170 12.78 -14.43 -8.18
C PHE A 170 12.45 -15.04 -6.82
N ALA A 171 11.19 -15.40 -6.61
CA ALA A 171 10.73 -16.13 -5.44
C ALA A 171 10.64 -17.64 -5.74
N SER A 172 11.19 -18.49 -4.87
CA SER A 172 11.04 -19.93 -5.06
C SER A 172 9.57 -20.38 -4.93
N PRO A 173 9.18 -21.52 -5.52
CA PRO A 173 7.85 -22.08 -5.34
C PRO A 173 7.45 -22.23 -3.86
N GLU A 174 8.41 -22.54 -2.98
CA GLU A 174 8.19 -22.66 -1.54
C GLU A 174 7.82 -21.31 -0.92
N LEU A 175 8.56 -20.24 -1.24
CA LEU A 175 8.25 -18.90 -0.76
C LEU A 175 6.87 -18.42 -1.26
N VAL A 176 6.52 -18.71 -2.52
CA VAL A 176 5.19 -18.38 -3.06
C VAL A 176 4.09 -19.12 -2.30
N LYS A 177 4.29 -20.41 -1.94
CA LYS A 177 3.35 -21.17 -1.11
C LYS A 177 3.25 -20.61 0.32
N GLU A 178 4.37 -20.22 0.95
CA GLU A 178 4.36 -19.55 2.25
C GLU A 178 3.58 -18.22 2.20
N PHE A 179 3.77 -17.44 1.13
CA PHE A 179 3.02 -16.20 0.91
C PHE A 179 1.51 -16.48 0.81
N ILE A 180 1.10 -17.49 0.03
CA ILE A 180 -0.29 -17.94 -0.09
C ILE A 180 -0.85 -18.40 1.27
N ASP A 181 -0.07 -19.10 2.09
CA ASP A 181 -0.49 -19.53 3.44
C ASP A 181 -0.76 -18.33 4.36
N LEU A 182 0.09 -17.30 4.29
CA LEU A 182 -0.12 -16.06 5.06
C LEU A 182 -1.40 -15.34 4.61
N LEU A 183 -1.63 -15.23 3.30
CA LEU A 183 -2.86 -14.65 2.76
C LEU A 183 -4.11 -15.41 3.26
N ALA A 184 -4.09 -16.74 3.16
CA ALA A 184 -5.19 -17.59 3.57
C ALA A 184 -5.52 -17.47 5.05
N ALA A 185 -4.49 -17.42 5.91
CA ALA A 185 -4.64 -17.33 7.37
C ALA A 185 -5.40 -16.07 7.81
N TYR A 186 -5.31 -14.99 7.02
CA TYR A 186 -5.97 -13.71 7.27
C TYR A 186 -7.09 -13.38 6.28
N LYS A 187 -7.69 -14.42 5.67
CA LYS A 187 -8.91 -14.33 4.83
C LYS A 187 -8.76 -13.47 3.56
N MET A 188 -7.54 -13.26 3.08
CA MET A 188 -7.30 -12.71 1.74
C MET A 188 -7.69 -13.74 0.68
N ASN A 189 -8.14 -13.29 -0.51
CA ASN A 189 -8.66 -14.21 -1.54
C ASN A 189 -8.08 -14.02 -2.94
N VAL A 190 -7.19 -13.05 -3.13
CA VAL A 190 -6.52 -12.81 -4.40
C VAL A 190 -5.01 -12.73 -4.19
N PHE A 191 -4.29 -13.55 -4.93
CA PHE A 191 -2.85 -13.45 -5.12
C PHE A 191 -2.58 -12.93 -6.53
N HIS A 192 -2.13 -11.69 -6.64
CA HIS A 192 -1.68 -11.09 -7.88
C HIS A 192 -0.20 -11.44 -8.08
N TRP A 193 0.09 -12.21 -9.13
CA TRP A 193 1.41 -12.73 -9.40
C TRP A 193 2.04 -11.98 -10.56
N HIS A 194 2.94 -11.03 -10.24
CA HIS A 194 3.66 -10.23 -11.22
C HIS A 194 4.85 -11.04 -11.76
N LEU A 195 4.59 -11.75 -12.87
CA LEU A 195 5.46 -12.81 -13.42
C LEU A 195 6.53 -12.31 -14.38
N VAL A 196 6.32 -11.14 -14.97
CA VAL A 196 7.21 -10.63 -16.03
C VAL A 196 7.32 -9.12 -15.94
N ASP A 197 8.54 -8.62 -16.17
CA ASP A 197 8.89 -7.20 -16.19
C ASP A 197 10.22 -7.05 -16.95
N GLY A 198 10.72 -5.84 -17.11
CA GLY A 198 12.01 -5.52 -17.75
C GLY A 198 13.21 -6.24 -17.15
N ALA A 199 13.15 -6.61 -15.86
CA ALA A 199 14.24 -7.29 -15.15
C ALA A 199 14.25 -8.81 -15.29
N GLY A 200 13.19 -9.42 -15.82
CA GLY A 200 13.17 -10.87 -16.01
C GLY A 200 11.80 -11.44 -16.37
N TRP A 201 11.81 -12.50 -17.13
CA TRP A 201 10.64 -13.29 -17.50
C TRP A 201 10.59 -14.58 -16.69
N ARG A 202 9.56 -14.81 -15.87
CA ARG A 202 9.56 -15.88 -14.86
C ARG A 202 8.61 -17.05 -15.13
N LEU A 203 7.93 -17.10 -16.28
CA LEU A 203 7.00 -18.18 -16.62
C LEU A 203 7.40 -18.90 -17.89
N GLU A 204 7.45 -20.24 -17.87
CA GLU A 204 7.68 -21.03 -19.07
C GLU A 204 6.54 -20.87 -20.09
N ILE A 205 6.92 -20.50 -21.33
CA ILE A 205 6.05 -20.46 -22.49
C ILE A 205 6.66 -21.40 -23.54
N LYS A 206 6.00 -22.54 -23.75
CA LYS A 206 6.55 -23.62 -24.58
C LYS A 206 6.78 -23.21 -26.04
N LYS A 207 5.90 -22.35 -26.56
CA LYS A 207 6.04 -21.79 -27.91
C LYS A 207 7.22 -20.85 -28.06
N TYR A 208 7.64 -20.20 -26.96
CA TYR A 208 8.70 -19.19 -26.95
C TYR A 208 9.79 -19.50 -25.91
N PRO A 209 10.59 -20.58 -26.14
CA PRO A 209 11.51 -21.10 -25.13
C PRO A 209 12.64 -20.12 -24.72
N LYS A 210 13.03 -19.17 -25.58
CA LYS A 210 14.04 -18.16 -25.22
C LYS A 210 13.61 -17.27 -24.05
N LEU A 211 12.30 -17.13 -23.79
CA LEU A 211 11.80 -16.37 -22.61
C LEU A 211 12.35 -16.92 -21.30
N THR A 212 12.52 -18.24 -21.18
CA THR A 212 13.08 -18.87 -19.98
C THR A 212 14.53 -19.29 -20.16
N GLN A 213 14.99 -19.50 -21.39
CA GLN A 213 16.39 -19.82 -21.65
C GLN A 213 17.32 -18.60 -21.57
N GLN A 214 16.83 -17.41 -21.90
CA GLN A 214 17.59 -16.16 -21.96
C GLN A 214 16.99 -15.08 -21.03
N ALA A 215 15.73 -14.68 -21.21
CA ALA A 215 15.12 -13.56 -20.51
C ALA A 215 14.84 -13.79 -19.03
N ALA A 216 14.95 -15.02 -18.53
CA ALA A 216 14.86 -15.34 -17.10
C ALA A 216 16.19 -15.17 -16.36
N TRP A 217 17.27 -14.81 -17.05
CA TRP A 217 18.63 -14.82 -16.51
C TRP A 217 19.35 -13.52 -16.83
N ARG A 218 19.99 -12.92 -15.84
CA ARG A 218 20.74 -11.68 -15.98
C ARG A 218 22.05 -11.69 -15.22
N VAL A 219 22.93 -10.77 -15.56
CA VAL A 219 24.09 -10.43 -14.73
C VAL A 219 23.61 -9.49 -13.64
N ASP A 220 23.90 -9.83 -12.40
CA ASP A 220 23.52 -9.04 -11.24
C ASP A 220 24.68 -9.06 -10.22
N ASP A 221 25.05 -7.90 -9.73
CA ASP A 221 26.11 -7.74 -8.73
C ASP A 221 25.49 -7.46 -7.36
N TRP A 222 25.26 -8.53 -6.60
CA TRP A 222 24.54 -8.56 -5.33
C TRP A 222 25.20 -7.78 -4.18
N GLY A 223 25.88 -6.80 -4.35
CA GLY A 223 26.44 -5.95 -3.29
C GLY A 223 26.03 -4.50 -3.43
N LYS A 224 25.29 -4.18 -4.49
CA LYS A 224 24.94 -2.82 -4.86
C LYS A 224 23.44 -2.56 -4.67
N SER A 225 23.08 -1.29 -4.54
CA SER A 225 21.70 -0.85 -4.66
C SER A 225 21.18 -1.17 -6.06
N TRP A 226 19.88 -1.48 -6.16
CA TRP A 226 19.21 -1.69 -7.44
C TRP A 226 19.54 -0.57 -8.43
N ASN A 227 19.93 -0.94 -9.64
CA ASN A 227 20.24 0.00 -10.71
C ASN A 227 19.81 -0.55 -12.07
N TRP A 228 18.74 -0.02 -12.61
CA TRP A 228 18.24 -0.38 -13.94
C TRP A 228 19.30 -0.27 -15.05
N ALA A 229 20.19 0.71 -14.96
CA ALA A 229 21.22 0.93 -15.96
C ALA A 229 22.26 -0.20 -16.02
N GLU A 230 22.37 -1.01 -14.99
CA GLU A 230 23.35 -2.10 -14.86
C GLU A 230 22.75 -3.48 -15.13
N ILE A 231 21.44 -3.60 -15.32
CA ILE A 231 20.80 -4.88 -15.67
C ILE A 231 21.27 -5.32 -17.06
N GLU A 232 22.01 -6.41 -17.10
CA GLU A 232 22.56 -6.99 -18.32
C GLU A 232 22.02 -8.40 -18.55
N PHE A 233 21.44 -8.62 -19.72
CA PHE A 233 21.09 -9.95 -20.23
C PHE A 233 22.22 -10.50 -21.10
N ASN A 234 22.48 -11.81 -21.00
CA ASN A 234 23.49 -12.49 -21.78
C ASN A 234 22.85 -13.62 -22.59
N ALA A 235 23.02 -13.58 -23.90
CA ALA A 235 22.31 -14.46 -24.83
C ALA A 235 22.63 -15.96 -24.61
N ASP A 236 23.86 -16.30 -24.23
CA ASP A 236 24.32 -17.68 -23.94
C ASP A 236 24.37 -18.04 -22.45
N ARG A 237 23.97 -17.11 -21.57
CA ARG A 237 23.99 -17.25 -20.11
C ARG A 237 25.38 -17.42 -19.47
N SER A 238 26.46 -17.34 -20.24
CA SER A 238 27.82 -17.60 -19.74
C SER A 238 28.24 -16.66 -18.61
N LYS A 239 27.66 -15.44 -18.54
CA LYS A 239 27.93 -14.43 -17.52
C LYS A 239 26.77 -14.22 -16.55
N SER A 240 25.67 -14.93 -16.73
CA SER A 240 24.49 -14.74 -15.87
C SER A 240 24.77 -15.23 -14.47
N THR A 241 24.58 -14.36 -13.48
CA THR A 241 24.80 -14.64 -12.03
C THR A 241 23.49 -14.79 -11.29
N TYR A 242 22.37 -14.37 -11.89
CA TYR A 242 21.05 -14.40 -11.25
C TYR A 242 19.94 -14.79 -12.25
N GLY A 243 18.95 -15.51 -11.75
CA GLY A 243 17.74 -15.84 -12.51
C GLY A 243 16.92 -16.95 -11.90
N GLY A 244 15.88 -17.34 -12.61
CA GLY A 244 14.93 -18.38 -12.24
C GLY A 244 13.63 -18.21 -12.97
N TYR A 245 12.86 -19.28 -13.07
CA TYR A 245 11.53 -19.27 -13.67
C TYR A 245 10.69 -20.44 -13.12
N TYR A 246 9.41 -20.36 -13.32
CA TYR A 246 8.47 -21.46 -13.02
C TYR A 246 8.17 -22.23 -14.29
N THR A 247 8.29 -23.56 -14.23
CA THR A 247 7.72 -24.41 -15.27
C THR A 247 6.20 -24.31 -15.24
N GLN A 248 5.54 -24.67 -16.35
CA GLN A 248 4.07 -24.68 -16.37
C GLN A 248 3.48 -25.63 -15.32
N GLU A 249 4.17 -26.73 -15.04
CA GLU A 249 3.77 -27.72 -14.03
C GLU A 249 3.88 -27.12 -12.61
N GLN A 250 4.97 -26.42 -12.30
CA GLN A 250 5.12 -25.71 -11.01
C GLN A 250 4.06 -24.61 -10.85
N ALA A 251 3.80 -23.84 -11.92
CA ALA A 251 2.77 -22.81 -11.87
C ALA A 251 1.37 -23.41 -11.65
N LYS A 252 1.03 -24.51 -12.31
CA LYS A 252 -0.23 -25.24 -12.10
C LYS A 252 -0.35 -25.81 -10.67
N GLU A 253 0.75 -26.32 -10.12
CA GLU A 253 0.79 -26.80 -8.74
C GLU A 253 0.52 -25.66 -7.75
N ILE A 254 1.15 -24.48 -7.95
CA ILE A 254 0.92 -23.29 -7.12
C ILE A 254 -0.54 -22.81 -7.24
N VAL A 255 -1.09 -22.79 -8.45
CA VAL A 255 -2.51 -22.45 -8.68
C VAL A 255 -3.44 -23.42 -7.96
N ALA A 256 -3.16 -24.71 -8.00
CA ALA A 256 -3.94 -25.74 -7.28
C ALA A 256 -3.81 -25.58 -5.76
N TYR A 257 -2.62 -25.25 -5.27
CA TYR A 257 -2.33 -24.97 -3.86
C TYR A 257 -3.11 -23.75 -3.34
N ALA A 258 -3.11 -22.66 -4.12
CA ALA A 258 -3.89 -21.46 -3.82
C ALA A 258 -5.41 -21.73 -3.83
N LYS A 259 -5.89 -22.47 -4.83
CA LYS A 259 -7.31 -22.85 -4.95
C LYS A 259 -7.78 -23.64 -3.73
N ALA A 260 -6.95 -24.55 -3.19
CA ALA A 260 -7.27 -25.30 -1.98
C ALA A 260 -7.41 -24.42 -0.73
N ARG A 261 -6.96 -23.16 -0.81
CA ARG A 261 -7.02 -22.10 0.22
C ARG A 261 -7.99 -20.97 -0.11
N ASN A 262 -8.85 -21.18 -1.09
CA ASN A 262 -9.81 -20.19 -1.60
C ASN A 262 -9.15 -18.90 -2.13
N ILE A 263 -7.92 -19.00 -2.61
CA ILE A 263 -7.19 -17.89 -3.22
C ILE A 263 -7.21 -18.07 -4.75
N THR A 264 -7.63 -17.00 -5.43
CA THR A 264 -7.53 -16.87 -6.88
C THR A 264 -6.17 -16.27 -7.23
N VAL A 265 -5.42 -16.94 -8.09
CA VAL A 265 -4.16 -16.41 -8.63
C VAL A 265 -4.47 -15.62 -9.89
N VAL A 266 -4.18 -14.33 -9.90
CA VAL A 266 -4.29 -13.42 -11.05
C VAL A 266 -2.88 -13.24 -11.62
N PRO A 267 -2.58 -13.80 -12.81
CA PRO A 267 -1.27 -13.61 -13.42
C PRO A 267 -1.18 -12.24 -14.07
N GLU A 268 -0.01 -11.62 -14.01
CA GLU A 268 0.32 -10.42 -14.76
C GLU A 268 1.38 -10.71 -15.82
N ILE A 269 1.08 -10.29 -17.04
CA ILE A 269 1.97 -10.31 -18.20
C ILE A 269 2.05 -8.89 -18.76
N GLU A 270 3.14 -8.23 -18.46
CA GLU A 270 3.36 -6.83 -18.81
C GLU A 270 3.32 -6.55 -20.32
N MET A 271 2.53 -5.55 -20.66
CA MET A 271 2.43 -4.99 -22.01
C MET A 271 1.70 -3.63 -22.00
N PRO A 272 2.02 -2.68 -22.88
CA PRO A 272 3.11 -2.74 -23.84
C PRO A 272 4.48 -2.41 -23.24
N GLY A 273 4.53 -1.78 -22.06
CA GLY A 273 5.74 -1.40 -21.33
C GLY A 273 6.41 -2.57 -20.61
N HIS A 274 7.47 -2.27 -19.86
CA HIS A 274 8.20 -3.22 -19.01
C HIS A 274 8.57 -4.54 -19.68
N SER A 275 8.86 -4.49 -20.99
CA SER A 275 9.02 -5.67 -21.85
C SER A 275 10.47 -5.93 -22.30
N GLU A 276 11.46 -5.24 -21.69
CA GLU A 276 12.88 -5.34 -22.03
C GLU A 276 13.38 -6.78 -21.99
N ALA A 277 13.02 -7.56 -20.98
CA ALA A 277 13.41 -8.96 -20.86
C ALA A 277 12.91 -9.81 -22.04
N ALA A 278 11.65 -9.61 -22.43
CA ALA A 278 11.07 -10.31 -23.60
C ALA A 278 11.74 -9.90 -24.91
N MET A 279 12.01 -8.60 -25.08
CA MET A 279 12.68 -8.08 -26.27
C MET A 279 14.16 -8.43 -26.31
N ALA A 280 14.81 -8.67 -25.17
CA ALA A 280 16.15 -9.25 -25.12
C ALA A 280 16.18 -10.62 -25.81
N ALA A 281 15.16 -11.45 -25.60
CA ALA A 281 15.05 -12.78 -26.21
C ALA A 281 14.49 -12.76 -27.64
N TYR A 282 13.60 -11.81 -27.94
CA TYR A 282 12.90 -11.67 -29.25
C TYR A 282 12.94 -10.21 -29.74
N PRO A 283 14.10 -9.74 -30.21
CA PRO A 283 14.31 -8.34 -30.59
C PRO A 283 13.38 -7.82 -31.69
N GLU A 284 12.88 -8.70 -32.54
CA GLU A 284 11.93 -8.39 -33.61
C GLU A 284 10.59 -7.82 -33.12
N LEU A 285 10.31 -7.93 -31.81
CA LEU A 285 9.08 -7.39 -31.19
C LEU A 285 9.19 -5.90 -30.88
N SER A 286 10.42 -5.34 -30.91
CA SER A 286 10.67 -3.92 -30.64
C SER A 286 10.48 -3.03 -31.88
N CYS A 287 10.44 -1.71 -31.68
CA CYS A 287 10.44 -0.75 -32.80
C CYS A 287 11.77 -0.71 -33.52
N ASN A 288 12.87 -1.00 -32.86
CA ASN A 288 14.21 -0.95 -33.39
C ASN A 288 15.03 -2.23 -33.11
N PRO A 289 14.77 -3.34 -33.85
CA PRO A 289 15.41 -4.64 -33.60
C PRO A 289 16.94 -4.65 -33.68
N LYS A 290 17.54 -3.65 -34.35
CA LYS A 290 18.99 -3.58 -34.53
C LYS A 290 19.74 -3.07 -33.29
N ASN A 291 19.06 -2.38 -32.38
CA ASN A 291 19.67 -1.77 -31.19
C ASN A 291 19.65 -2.70 -29.96
N THR A 292 19.20 -3.93 -30.11
CA THR A 292 18.89 -4.83 -28.98
C THR A 292 20.06 -5.69 -28.53
N PHE A 293 21.06 -5.97 -29.33
CA PHE A 293 22.26 -6.69 -28.89
C PHE A 293 23.53 -5.94 -29.32
N SER A 294 24.44 -5.70 -28.38
CA SER A 294 25.80 -5.32 -28.74
C SER A 294 26.46 -6.46 -29.51
N GLN A 295 27.47 -6.16 -30.31
CA GLN A 295 28.29 -7.17 -31.04
C GLN A 295 28.95 -8.21 -30.11
N SER A 296 28.96 -7.96 -28.77
CA SER A 296 29.47 -8.85 -27.74
C SER A 296 28.45 -9.86 -27.22
N GLY A 297 27.20 -9.85 -27.68
CA GLY A 297 26.15 -10.74 -27.18
C GLY A 297 25.55 -10.33 -25.84
N ASN A 298 25.93 -9.18 -25.30
CA ASN A 298 25.42 -8.62 -24.05
C ASN A 298 24.40 -7.53 -24.35
N PHE A 299 23.40 -7.44 -23.47
CA PHE A 299 22.25 -6.56 -23.59
C PHE A 299 22.02 -5.81 -22.29
N LEU A 300 22.18 -4.49 -22.31
CA LEU A 300 21.84 -3.62 -21.17
C LEU A 300 20.38 -3.20 -21.27
N ALA A 301 19.57 -3.51 -20.27
CA ALA A 301 18.14 -3.17 -20.24
C ALA A 301 17.90 -1.67 -20.47
N SER A 302 18.71 -0.80 -19.87
CA SER A 302 18.60 0.66 -20.01
C SER A 302 18.85 1.21 -21.42
N LYS A 303 19.36 0.41 -22.36
CA LYS A 303 19.59 0.80 -23.77
C LYS A 303 18.55 0.27 -24.73
N VAL A 304 17.51 -0.34 -24.21
CA VAL A 304 16.43 -0.96 -24.94
C VAL A 304 15.17 -0.15 -24.78
N GLU A 305 14.38 -0.18 -25.84
CA GLU A 305 13.02 0.33 -25.76
C GLU A 305 12.23 -0.54 -24.79
N SER A 306 11.54 0.08 -23.84
CA SER A 306 10.75 -0.64 -22.84
C SER A 306 9.44 -1.21 -23.38
N ASN A 307 9.05 -0.89 -24.64
CA ASN A 307 7.73 -1.18 -25.15
C ASN A 307 7.74 -2.07 -26.38
N TYR A 308 6.80 -3.01 -26.46
CA TYR A 308 6.48 -3.68 -27.72
C TYR A 308 6.09 -2.70 -28.81
N CYS A 309 6.47 -3.00 -30.06
CA CYS A 309 6.12 -2.19 -31.22
C CYS A 309 4.62 -2.28 -31.54
N ALA A 310 3.86 -1.23 -31.25
CA ALA A 310 2.41 -1.16 -31.49
C ALA A 310 2.02 -1.19 -32.97
N GLY A 311 2.97 -0.88 -33.87
CA GLY A 311 2.80 -1.00 -35.35
C GLY A 311 3.07 -2.39 -35.90
N ASN A 312 3.63 -3.33 -35.09
CA ASN A 312 4.04 -4.66 -35.52
C ASN A 312 3.01 -5.73 -35.14
N ASP A 313 2.33 -6.33 -36.11
CA ASP A 313 1.35 -7.39 -35.87
C ASP A 313 1.96 -8.67 -35.27
N GLN A 314 3.27 -8.92 -35.48
CA GLN A 314 3.96 -10.04 -34.83
C GLN A 314 3.99 -9.89 -33.30
N ALA A 315 4.12 -8.66 -32.76
CA ALA A 315 4.06 -8.43 -31.30
C ALA A 315 2.70 -8.83 -30.73
N PHE A 316 1.62 -8.51 -31.40
CA PHE A 316 0.28 -8.96 -30.98
C PHE A 316 0.10 -10.46 -31.07
N THR A 317 0.60 -11.11 -32.15
CA THR A 317 0.56 -12.57 -32.29
C THR A 317 1.34 -13.24 -31.17
N PHE A 318 2.55 -12.75 -30.88
CA PHE A 318 3.38 -13.24 -29.77
C PHE A 318 2.62 -13.16 -28.43
N LEU A 319 2.06 -11.99 -28.10
CA LEU A 319 1.33 -11.79 -26.84
C LEU A 319 0.06 -12.64 -26.74
N GLN A 320 -0.68 -12.80 -27.84
CA GLN A 320 -1.86 -13.67 -27.89
C GLN A 320 -1.49 -15.15 -27.68
N ASP A 321 -0.37 -15.60 -28.24
CA ASP A 321 0.15 -16.94 -28.02
C ASP A 321 0.58 -17.15 -26.57
N VAL A 322 1.32 -16.17 -25.98
CA VAL A 322 1.69 -16.16 -24.56
C VAL A 322 0.45 -16.25 -23.68
N LEU A 323 -0.52 -15.35 -23.89
CA LEU A 323 -1.76 -15.33 -23.10
C LEU A 323 -2.58 -16.62 -23.25
N THR A 324 -2.50 -17.29 -24.42
CA THR A 324 -3.17 -18.60 -24.63
C THR A 324 -2.59 -19.66 -23.70
N GLU A 325 -1.26 -19.74 -23.56
CA GLU A 325 -0.63 -20.66 -22.61
C GLU A 325 -0.87 -20.24 -21.14
N VAL A 326 -0.83 -18.95 -20.86
CA VAL A 326 -1.15 -18.40 -19.52
C VAL A 326 -2.58 -18.79 -19.10
N MET A 327 -3.56 -18.62 -19.98
CA MET A 327 -4.95 -18.99 -19.67
C MET A 327 -5.18 -20.50 -19.48
N ALA A 328 -4.32 -21.34 -20.03
CA ALA A 328 -4.34 -22.78 -19.81
C ALA A 328 -3.78 -23.18 -18.43
N ILE A 329 -2.94 -22.33 -17.84
CA ILE A 329 -2.37 -22.51 -16.49
C ILE A 329 -3.27 -21.88 -15.41
N PHE A 330 -3.75 -20.65 -15.66
CA PHE A 330 -4.47 -19.83 -14.70
C PHE A 330 -5.97 -19.80 -15.00
N PRO A 331 -6.81 -20.41 -14.15
CA PRO A 331 -8.28 -20.43 -14.35
C PRO A 331 -8.95 -19.10 -13.93
N SER A 332 -8.21 -18.11 -13.49
CA SER A 332 -8.73 -16.80 -13.08
C SER A 332 -9.59 -16.17 -14.17
N LYS A 333 -10.69 -15.55 -13.77
CA LYS A 333 -11.49 -14.70 -14.66
C LYS A 333 -10.70 -13.48 -15.13
N TYR A 334 -9.80 -12.98 -14.31
CA TYR A 334 -8.97 -11.79 -14.59
C TYR A 334 -7.59 -12.20 -15.07
N ILE A 335 -7.11 -11.49 -16.09
CA ILE A 335 -5.72 -11.49 -16.54
C ILE A 335 -5.22 -10.05 -16.47
N HIS A 336 -4.16 -9.82 -15.70
CA HIS A 336 -3.54 -8.51 -15.61
C HIS A 336 -2.53 -8.34 -16.73
N ILE A 337 -2.55 -7.18 -17.39
CA ILE A 337 -1.70 -6.90 -18.56
C ILE A 337 -0.71 -5.77 -18.31
N GLY A 338 -0.62 -5.25 -17.08
CA GLY A 338 0.17 -4.06 -16.79
C GLY A 338 -0.42 -2.81 -17.38
N GLY A 339 0.27 -2.20 -18.32
CA GLY A 339 -0.18 -1.01 -19.05
C GLY A 339 0.38 0.30 -18.54
N ASP A 340 1.20 0.23 -17.50
CA ASP A 340 1.84 1.35 -16.81
C ASP A 340 3.12 1.83 -17.50
N GLU A 341 3.51 3.04 -17.17
CA GLU A 341 4.79 3.71 -17.47
C GLU A 341 5.28 3.59 -18.94
N VAL A 342 4.37 3.51 -19.89
CA VAL A 342 4.69 3.33 -21.30
C VAL A 342 5.45 4.53 -21.86
N ASP A 343 6.76 4.39 -22.12
CA ASP A 343 7.54 5.41 -22.83
C ASP A 343 7.18 5.44 -24.32
N LYS A 344 6.51 6.49 -24.72
CA LYS A 344 6.00 6.66 -26.10
C LYS A 344 7.05 7.18 -27.10
N THR A 345 8.29 7.42 -26.65
CA THR A 345 9.35 8.03 -27.47
C THR A 345 9.69 7.17 -28.70
N SER A 346 9.82 5.86 -28.51
CA SER A 346 10.12 4.94 -29.60
C SER A 346 8.99 4.89 -30.65
N TRP A 347 7.73 4.98 -30.21
CA TRP A 347 6.58 4.96 -31.11
C TRP A 347 6.50 6.21 -32.00
N LYS A 348 6.91 7.38 -31.48
CA LYS A 348 6.96 8.65 -32.23
C LYS A 348 7.87 8.56 -33.47
N HIS A 349 8.95 7.80 -33.35
CA HIS A 349 9.96 7.70 -34.42
C HIS A 349 9.86 6.39 -35.24
N CYS A 350 9.00 5.47 -34.84
CA CYS A 350 8.84 4.18 -35.55
C CYS A 350 7.90 4.29 -36.74
N ALA A 351 8.40 4.03 -37.93
CA ALA A 351 7.61 4.09 -39.16
C ALA A 351 6.39 3.15 -39.16
N LYS A 352 6.50 1.95 -38.51
CA LYS A 352 5.37 1.01 -38.37
C LYS A 352 4.29 1.56 -37.42
N CYS A 353 4.68 2.18 -36.28
CA CYS A 353 3.76 2.78 -35.35
C CYS A 353 3.04 3.97 -35.98
N GLN A 354 3.76 4.86 -36.66
CA GLN A 354 3.16 6.01 -37.37
C GLN A 354 2.23 5.57 -38.52
N ALA A 355 2.59 4.53 -39.24
CA ALA A 355 1.70 3.95 -40.27
C ALA A 355 0.43 3.33 -39.65
N ARG A 356 0.55 2.69 -38.49
CA ARG A 356 -0.60 2.18 -37.71
C ARG A 356 -1.51 3.32 -37.28
N MET A 357 -0.96 4.38 -36.67
CA MET A 357 -1.71 5.54 -36.27
C MET A 357 -2.50 6.16 -37.43
N LYS A 358 -1.85 6.33 -38.55
CA LYS A 358 -2.52 6.84 -39.78
C LYS A 358 -3.65 5.92 -40.25
N LYS A 359 -3.40 4.60 -40.28
CA LYS A 359 -4.39 3.59 -40.72
C LYS A 359 -5.63 3.56 -39.79
N GLU A 360 -5.41 3.58 -38.51
CA GLU A 360 -6.47 3.48 -37.48
C GLU A 360 -7.05 4.87 -37.08
N GLN A 361 -6.58 5.96 -37.74
CA GLN A 361 -7.01 7.36 -37.52
C GLN A 361 -6.79 7.83 -36.06
N LEU A 362 -5.68 7.41 -35.44
CA LEU A 362 -5.30 7.77 -34.08
C LEU A 362 -4.58 9.13 -34.07
N LYS A 363 -4.89 9.99 -33.10
CA LYS A 363 -4.40 11.37 -33.01
C LYS A 363 -2.96 11.45 -32.47
N ASP A 364 -2.64 10.61 -31.49
CA ASP A 364 -1.38 10.63 -30.78
C ASP A 364 -0.99 9.23 -30.26
N GLU A 365 0.15 9.12 -29.61
CA GLU A 365 0.67 7.88 -29.04
C GLU A 365 -0.11 7.41 -27.80
N LYS A 366 -0.92 8.26 -27.16
CA LYS A 366 -1.84 7.85 -26.11
C LYS A 366 -3.01 7.05 -26.70
N GLU A 367 -3.56 7.52 -27.81
CA GLU A 367 -4.58 6.75 -28.56
C GLU A 367 -3.99 5.46 -29.16
N LEU A 368 -2.68 5.45 -29.52
CA LEU A 368 -2.00 4.24 -29.94
C LEU A 368 -1.85 3.23 -28.80
N GLN A 369 -1.58 3.67 -27.57
CA GLN A 369 -1.62 2.81 -26.38
C GLN A 369 -3.02 2.25 -26.15
N SER A 370 -4.04 3.09 -26.20
CA SER A 370 -5.44 2.66 -26.10
C SER A 370 -5.80 1.63 -27.18
N TYR A 371 -5.37 1.84 -28.43
CA TYR A 371 -5.53 0.85 -29.50
C TYR A 371 -4.89 -0.49 -29.15
N PHE A 372 -3.65 -0.47 -28.62
CA PHE A 372 -2.93 -1.67 -28.21
C PHE A 372 -3.72 -2.43 -27.13
N ILE A 373 -4.12 -1.73 -26.06
CA ILE A 373 -4.88 -2.27 -24.93
C ILE A 373 -6.23 -2.85 -25.40
N ARG A 374 -6.99 -2.12 -26.21
CA ARG A 374 -8.29 -2.58 -26.74
C ARG A 374 -8.14 -3.83 -27.61
N ARG A 375 -7.06 -3.95 -28.36
CA ARG A 375 -6.81 -5.13 -29.19
C ARG A 375 -6.53 -6.37 -28.34
N MET A 376 -5.80 -6.21 -27.22
CA MET A 376 -5.54 -7.28 -26.28
C MET A 376 -6.78 -7.63 -25.44
N GLU A 377 -7.55 -6.63 -25.00
CA GLU A 377 -8.83 -6.85 -24.33
C GLU A 377 -9.79 -7.67 -25.21
N LYS A 378 -9.98 -7.27 -26.47
CA LYS A 378 -10.83 -8.01 -27.42
C LYS A 378 -10.43 -9.48 -27.53
N PHE A 379 -9.12 -9.75 -27.52
CA PHE A 379 -8.62 -11.12 -27.49
C PHE A 379 -9.01 -11.85 -26.20
N LEU A 380 -8.79 -11.26 -25.03
CA LEU A 380 -9.14 -11.84 -23.73
C LEU A 380 -10.65 -12.09 -23.58
N VAL A 381 -11.46 -11.12 -23.99
CA VAL A 381 -12.94 -11.25 -23.98
C VAL A 381 -13.38 -12.39 -24.89
N SER A 382 -12.77 -12.59 -26.08
CA SER A 382 -13.04 -13.73 -26.96
C SER A 382 -12.74 -15.10 -26.33
N LYS A 383 -11.93 -15.12 -25.24
CA LYS A 383 -11.58 -16.28 -24.44
C LYS A 383 -12.33 -16.34 -23.11
N ASN A 384 -13.39 -15.55 -22.93
CA ASN A 384 -14.17 -15.43 -21.69
C ASN A 384 -13.32 -15.00 -20.48
N ARG A 385 -12.34 -14.14 -20.69
CA ARG A 385 -11.52 -13.50 -19.64
C ARG A 385 -11.79 -12.02 -19.58
N LYS A 386 -11.64 -11.44 -18.38
CA LYS A 386 -11.66 -10.00 -18.15
C LYS A 386 -10.22 -9.49 -18.07
N MET A 387 -9.98 -8.39 -18.75
CA MET A 387 -8.72 -7.66 -18.63
C MET A 387 -8.73 -6.80 -17.37
N ILE A 388 -7.61 -6.75 -16.68
CA ILE A 388 -7.32 -5.74 -15.67
C ILE A 388 -5.96 -5.11 -15.96
N GLY A 389 -5.77 -3.83 -15.69
CA GLY A 389 -4.50 -3.13 -15.87
C GLY A 389 -4.38 -1.95 -14.94
N TRP A 390 -3.16 -1.42 -14.83
CA TRP A 390 -2.86 -0.22 -14.06
C TRP A 390 -3.59 1.00 -14.62
N ASP A 391 -3.75 2.06 -13.84
CA ASP A 391 -4.66 3.17 -14.20
C ASP A 391 -4.22 4.01 -15.42
N GLU A 392 -3.01 3.80 -15.97
CA GLU A 392 -2.59 4.37 -17.25
C GLU A 392 -3.37 3.82 -18.46
N ILE A 393 -4.08 2.69 -18.32
CA ILE A 393 -4.97 2.21 -19.39
C ILE A 393 -6.16 3.15 -19.66
N LEU A 394 -6.40 4.14 -18.79
CA LEU A 394 -7.35 5.24 -19.02
C LEU A 394 -6.86 6.20 -20.12
N GLU A 395 -5.55 6.30 -20.33
CA GLU A 395 -4.98 7.23 -21.28
C GLU A 395 -5.36 6.89 -22.74
N GLY A 396 -5.82 7.89 -23.48
CA GLY A 396 -6.27 7.70 -24.86
C GLY A 396 -7.61 6.95 -25.01
N GLY A 397 -8.28 6.65 -23.88
CA GLY A 397 -9.60 6.04 -23.82
C GLY A 397 -9.60 4.58 -23.36
N LEU A 398 -10.36 4.30 -22.32
CA LEU A 398 -10.44 2.98 -21.68
C LEU A 398 -11.11 1.94 -22.59
N ALA A 399 -10.63 0.70 -22.51
CA ALA A 399 -11.24 -0.43 -23.21
C ALA A 399 -12.57 -0.84 -22.54
N PRO A 400 -13.62 -1.25 -23.30
CA PRO A 400 -15.01 -1.33 -22.81
C PRO A 400 -15.25 -2.23 -21.58
N GLU A 401 -14.55 -3.38 -21.49
CA GLU A 401 -14.74 -4.36 -20.43
C GLU A 401 -13.60 -4.34 -19.37
N ALA A 402 -12.69 -3.38 -19.49
CA ALA A 402 -11.51 -3.30 -18.63
C ALA A 402 -11.87 -3.04 -17.18
N THR A 403 -11.14 -3.67 -16.28
CA THR A 403 -11.07 -3.34 -14.86
C THR A 403 -9.83 -2.52 -14.60
N VAL A 404 -9.92 -1.45 -13.83
CA VAL A 404 -8.81 -0.54 -13.54
C VAL A 404 -8.23 -0.81 -12.17
N MET A 405 -6.89 -0.95 -12.09
CA MET A 405 -6.15 -1.02 -10.83
C MET A 405 -5.47 0.32 -10.58
N SER A 406 -5.98 1.10 -9.61
CA SER A 406 -5.58 2.49 -9.38
C SER A 406 -4.42 2.57 -8.39
N TRP A 407 -3.19 2.88 -8.86
CA TRP A 407 -1.98 2.92 -8.04
C TRP A 407 -1.41 4.34 -7.85
N ARG A 408 -1.59 5.23 -8.83
CA ARG A 408 -1.11 6.63 -8.78
C ARG A 408 -1.91 7.52 -7.82
N GLY A 409 -2.73 6.93 -6.98
CA GLY A 409 -3.66 7.55 -6.04
C GLY A 409 -5.09 7.09 -6.27
N GLU A 410 -6.06 7.94 -5.94
CA GLU A 410 -7.48 7.61 -6.05
C GLU A 410 -8.11 8.09 -7.37
N ALA A 411 -7.49 9.06 -8.03
CA ALA A 411 -8.09 9.76 -9.18
C ALA A 411 -8.47 8.82 -10.33
N GLY A 412 -7.57 7.89 -10.71
CA GLY A 412 -7.85 6.92 -11.77
C GLY A 412 -8.99 5.98 -11.41
N GLY A 413 -9.04 5.54 -10.15
CA GLY A 413 -10.14 4.70 -9.65
C GLY A 413 -11.48 5.45 -9.62
N ILE A 414 -11.49 6.72 -9.20
CA ILE A 414 -12.67 7.58 -9.21
C ILE A 414 -13.18 7.77 -10.65
N GLU A 415 -12.28 8.08 -11.59
CA GLU A 415 -12.62 8.26 -13.00
C GLU A 415 -13.23 6.98 -13.59
N ALA A 416 -12.58 5.84 -13.41
CA ALA A 416 -13.05 4.55 -13.91
C ALA A 416 -14.42 4.15 -13.30
N ALA A 417 -14.61 4.33 -11.99
CA ALA A 417 -15.88 4.03 -11.33
C ALA A 417 -17.03 4.90 -11.86
N LYS A 418 -16.79 6.20 -12.09
CA LYS A 418 -17.77 7.13 -12.71
C LYS A 418 -18.08 6.76 -14.16
N MET A 419 -17.14 6.17 -14.88
CA MET A 419 -17.37 5.63 -16.23
C MET A 419 -18.10 4.28 -16.21
N GLY A 420 -18.37 3.68 -15.03
CA GLY A 420 -19.08 2.42 -14.85
C GLY A 420 -18.19 1.19 -14.88
N HIS A 421 -16.86 1.33 -14.83
CA HIS A 421 -15.90 0.23 -14.81
C HIS A 421 -15.65 -0.25 -13.38
N ASP A 422 -15.35 -1.55 -13.26
CA ASP A 422 -14.89 -2.14 -11.99
C ASP A 422 -13.49 -1.63 -11.64
N VAL A 423 -13.22 -1.44 -10.34
CA VAL A 423 -11.98 -0.84 -9.84
C VAL A 423 -11.41 -1.65 -8.70
N VAL A 424 -10.08 -1.78 -8.66
CA VAL A 424 -9.32 -2.25 -7.49
C VAL A 424 -8.39 -1.12 -7.04
N MET A 425 -8.49 -0.72 -5.76
CA MET A 425 -7.67 0.38 -5.22
C MET A 425 -6.33 -0.15 -4.71
N THR A 426 -5.25 0.45 -5.19
CA THR A 426 -3.87 0.09 -4.79
C THR A 426 -2.97 1.32 -4.61
N PRO A 427 -3.44 2.43 -3.99
CA PRO A 427 -2.69 3.67 -3.99
C PRO A 427 -1.32 3.51 -3.34
N GLY A 428 -0.26 3.93 -4.04
CA GLY A 428 1.12 3.83 -3.56
C GLY A 428 1.35 4.54 -2.24
N SER A 429 0.59 5.61 -1.99
CA SER A 429 0.63 6.34 -0.71
C SER A 429 0.21 5.52 0.51
N SER A 430 -0.51 4.40 0.34
CA SER A 430 -1.05 3.60 1.44
C SER A 430 -0.79 2.10 1.32
N TYR A 431 -0.74 1.56 0.09
CA TYR A 431 -0.72 0.12 -0.14
C TYR A 431 0.51 -0.39 -0.91
N TYR A 432 1.58 0.42 -1.06
CA TYR A 432 2.88 -0.07 -1.51
C TYR A 432 3.69 -0.56 -0.30
N PHE A 433 3.86 -1.88 -0.22
CA PHE A 433 4.54 -2.53 0.91
C PHE A 433 6.05 -2.69 0.69
N ASP A 434 6.56 -2.26 -0.43
CA ASP A 434 7.96 -2.01 -0.71
C ASP A 434 8.48 -0.70 -0.09
N HIS A 435 7.58 0.18 0.39
CA HIS A 435 7.92 1.39 1.15
C HIS A 435 8.31 1.07 2.60
N TYR A 436 9.16 1.92 3.19
CA TYR A 436 9.51 1.86 4.61
C TYR A 436 8.26 1.88 5.49
N GLN A 437 8.28 1.10 6.56
CA GLN A 437 7.20 1.08 7.55
C GLN A 437 7.61 1.63 8.92
N GLY A 438 8.90 1.89 9.12
CA GLY A 438 9.50 2.53 10.27
C GLY A 438 10.59 3.52 9.86
N ASP A 439 11.48 3.90 10.78
CA ASP A 439 12.60 4.81 10.51
C ASP A 439 13.58 4.16 9.52
N PRO A 440 13.82 4.76 8.33
CA PRO A 440 14.72 4.21 7.31
C PRO A 440 16.14 3.87 7.80
N GLU A 441 16.61 4.55 8.85
CA GLU A 441 17.94 4.28 9.43
C GLU A 441 17.99 2.95 10.22
N THR A 442 16.85 2.42 10.61
CA THR A 442 16.73 1.17 11.40
C THR A 442 16.04 0.04 10.66
N GLU A 443 15.43 0.35 9.52
CA GLU A 443 14.74 -0.60 8.67
C GLU A 443 15.68 -1.24 7.64
N PRO A 444 15.40 -2.46 7.14
CA PRO A 444 16.04 -2.97 5.94
C PRO A 444 15.87 -2.01 4.76
N LEU A 445 16.84 -2.03 3.83
CA LEU A 445 16.79 -1.17 2.64
C LEU A 445 15.48 -1.36 1.87
N ALA A 446 14.83 -0.26 1.52
CA ALA A 446 13.62 -0.21 0.71
C ALA A 446 13.75 0.84 -0.40
N ILE A 447 12.83 0.84 -1.36
CA ILE A 447 12.86 1.78 -2.50
C ILE A 447 12.71 3.25 -2.07
N GLY A 448 12.14 3.48 -0.90
CA GLY A 448 11.78 4.81 -0.38
C GLY A 448 10.33 4.81 0.11
N GLY A 449 9.68 5.97 0.09
CA GLY A 449 8.31 6.11 0.57
C GLY A 449 8.15 5.81 2.06
N PHE A 450 6.91 5.94 2.57
CA PHE A 450 6.64 5.70 3.98
C PHE A 450 5.19 5.29 4.19
N ASN A 451 4.97 4.00 4.51
CA ASN A 451 3.64 3.42 4.75
C ASN A 451 3.65 2.63 6.06
N THR A 452 3.24 3.28 7.15
CA THR A 452 3.17 2.65 8.46
C THR A 452 1.97 1.71 8.59
N LEU A 453 2.00 0.83 9.58
CA LEU A 453 0.89 -0.06 9.91
C LEU A 453 -0.43 0.72 10.14
N LYS A 454 -0.35 1.83 10.89
CA LYS A 454 -1.52 2.69 11.21
C LYS A 454 -2.06 3.39 9.96
N LYS A 455 -1.18 3.81 9.04
CA LYS A 455 -1.58 4.43 7.78
C LYS A 455 -2.32 3.44 6.88
N VAL A 456 -1.84 2.20 6.77
CA VAL A 456 -2.54 1.12 6.06
C VAL A 456 -3.91 0.86 6.67
N TYR A 457 -4.01 0.77 8.01
CA TYR A 457 -5.27 0.52 8.72
C TYR A 457 -6.31 1.63 8.52
N ASN A 458 -5.86 2.89 8.48
CA ASN A 458 -6.75 4.05 8.39
C ASN A 458 -7.29 4.33 6.99
N TYR A 459 -6.65 3.79 5.96
CA TYR A 459 -7.13 3.98 4.59
C TYR A 459 -8.48 3.28 4.36
N ASP A 460 -9.37 3.93 3.64
CA ASP A 460 -10.63 3.33 3.17
C ASP A 460 -10.61 3.21 1.65
N PRO A 461 -10.77 2.00 1.09
CA PRO A 461 -10.77 1.79 -0.36
C PRO A 461 -11.89 2.48 -1.14
N ILE A 462 -12.94 2.98 -0.48
CA ILE A 462 -14.01 3.71 -1.13
C ILE A 462 -13.76 5.22 -1.00
N PRO A 463 -13.35 5.92 -2.09
CA PRO A 463 -13.21 7.37 -2.10
C PRO A 463 -14.50 8.08 -1.75
N VAL A 464 -14.39 9.17 -0.99
CA VAL A 464 -15.55 9.96 -0.54
C VAL A 464 -16.26 10.72 -1.67
N GLU A 465 -15.60 10.89 -2.80
CA GLU A 465 -16.09 11.53 -4.02
C GLU A 465 -17.06 10.66 -4.82
N LEU A 466 -17.17 9.37 -4.50
CA LEU A 466 -18.06 8.44 -5.19
C LEU A 466 -19.45 8.43 -4.56
N THR A 467 -20.46 8.46 -5.40
CA THR A 467 -21.84 8.16 -4.99
C THR A 467 -21.98 6.69 -4.56
N SER A 468 -23.06 6.36 -3.85
CA SER A 468 -23.34 4.98 -3.43
C SER A 468 -23.42 3.97 -4.59
N GLU A 469 -23.86 4.40 -5.78
CA GLU A 469 -23.90 3.54 -6.97
C GLU A 469 -22.51 3.36 -7.59
N GLU A 470 -21.73 4.42 -7.71
CA GLU A 470 -20.36 4.36 -8.21
C GLU A 470 -19.45 3.56 -7.28
N ALA A 471 -19.64 3.68 -5.96
CA ALA A 471 -18.90 2.93 -4.94
C ALA A 471 -19.07 1.40 -5.08
N LYS A 472 -20.16 0.91 -5.68
CA LYS A 472 -20.36 -0.52 -5.98
C LYS A 472 -19.39 -1.05 -7.03
N ARG A 473 -18.76 -0.17 -7.81
CA ARG A 473 -17.72 -0.52 -8.77
C ARG A 473 -16.37 -0.81 -8.11
N VAL A 474 -16.16 -0.36 -6.88
CA VAL A 474 -14.95 -0.68 -6.12
C VAL A 474 -15.05 -2.11 -5.60
N LEU A 475 -14.38 -3.04 -6.28
CA LEU A 475 -14.35 -4.46 -5.91
C LEU A 475 -13.65 -4.69 -4.58
N GLY A 476 -12.73 -3.82 -4.22
CA GLY A 476 -11.91 -3.87 -3.02
C GLY A 476 -10.56 -3.23 -3.25
N ALA A 477 -9.54 -3.74 -2.57
CA ALA A 477 -8.20 -3.22 -2.69
C ALA A 477 -7.13 -4.32 -2.61
N GLN A 478 -5.90 -3.90 -2.90
CA GLN A 478 -4.73 -4.76 -2.91
C GLN A 478 -3.51 -3.98 -2.44
N ALA A 479 -2.58 -4.64 -1.75
CA ALA A 479 -1.24 -4.11 -1.53
C ALA A 479 -0.26 -4.72 -2.53
N ASN A 480 0.73 -3.92 -2.92
CA ASN A 480 1.75 -4.32 -3.88
C ASN A 480 3.11 -4.43 -3.17
N LEU A 481 3.84 -5.49 -3.47
CA LEU A 481 5.21 -5.70 -3.01
C LEU A 481 6.13 -5.79 -4.22
N TRP A 482 6.65 -4.65 -4.65
CA TRP A 482 7.72 -4.57 -5.62
C TRP A 482 9.04 -5.02 -5.00
N THR A 483 9.90 -5.68 -5.77
CA THR A 483 11.04 -6.40 -5.18
C THR A 483 12.41 -5.90 -5.62
N GLU A 484 12.54 -4.70 -6.17
CA GLU A 484 13.83 -4.11 -6.57
C GLU A 484 14.86 -4.17 -5.43
N TYR A 485 14.43 -3.90 -4.20
CA TYR A 485 15.27 -3.88 -2.99
C TYR A 485 15.01 -5.08 -2.07
N ILE A 486 14.13 -6.02 -2.45
CA ILE A 486 13.67 -7.11 -1.60
C ILE A 486 14.10 -8.45 -2.19
N SER A 487 15.29 -8.91 -1.83
CA SER A 487 15.96 -10.06 -2.47
C SER A 487 15.82 -11.40 -1.72
N THR A 488 15.32 -11.41 -0.47
CA THR A 488 15.26 -12.62 0.36
C THR A 488 13.86 -12.92 0.89
N ALA A 489 13.58 -14.18 1.19
CA ALA A 489 12.33 -14.62 1.79
C ALA A 489 12.04 -13.96 3.14
N GLU A 490 13.07 -13.74 3.95
CA GLU A 490 12.96 -13.04 5.23
C GLU A 490 12.58 -11.57 5.02
N HIS A 491 13.15 -10.92 4.00
CA HIS A 491 12.84 -9.54 3.67
C HIS A 491 11.41 -9.40 3.14
N VAL A 492 10.94 -10.32 2.28
CA VAL A 492 9.54 -10.38 1.84
C VAL A 492 8.60 -10.43 3.05
N LYS A 493 8.83 -11.37 3.99
CA LYS A 493 8.00 -11.50 5.20
C LYS A 493 8.05 -10.24 6.08
N TYR A 494 9.23 -9.66 6.26
CA TYR A 494 9.42 -8.42 7.00
C TYR A 494 8.59 -7.28 6.43
N MET A 495 8.64 -7.08 5.12
CA MET A 495 7.97 -5.95 4.45
C MET A 495 6.44 -6.07 4.46
N ILE A 496 5.90 -7.29 4.38
CA ILE A 496 4.44 -7.47 4.38
C ILE A 496 3.85 -7.51 5.80
N LEU A 497 4.61 -7.92 6.81
CA LEU A 497 4.12 -8.08 8.19
C LEU A 497 4.57 -6.92 9.08
N PRO A 498 3.67 -6.38 9.92
CA PRO A 498 2.27 -6.79 10.11
C PRO A 498 1.26 -6.06 9.22
N ARG A 499 1.67 -5.23 8.25
CA ARG A 499 0.76 -4.39 7.41
C ARG A 499 -0.31 -5.21 6.68
N MET A 500 0.01 -6.43 6.26
CA MET A 500 -0.95 -7.34 5.63
C MET A 500 -2.15 -7.64 6.55
N LEU A 501 -1.94 -7.73 7.88
CA LEU A 501 -3.02 -7.98 8.83
C LEU A 501 -3.96 -6.76 8.93
N ALA A 502 -3.40 -5.55 8.88
CA ALA A 502 -4.18 -4.32 8.81
C ALA A 502 -5.00 -4.24 7.52
N LEU A 503 -4.36 -4.52 6.37
CA LEU A 503 -5.04 -4.59 5.08
C LEU A 503 -6.18 -5.62 5.11
N ALA A 504 -5.93 -6.82 5.64
CA ALA A 504 -6.93 -7.86 5.75
C ALA A 504 -8.16 -7.40 6.55
N GLU A 505 -7.96 -6.68 7.66
CA GLU A 505 -9.08 -6.14 8.43
C GLU A 505 -9.82 -5.02 7.71
N VAL A 506 -9.11 -4.11 7.04
CA VAL A 506 -9.74 -3.06 6.22
C VAL A 506 -10.65 -3.66 5.14
N LEU A 507 -10.22 -4.76 4.52
CA LEU A 507 -10.95 -5.36 3.41
C LEU A 507 -12.04 -6.33 3.84
N TRP A 508 -11.95 -6.88 5.04
CA TRP A 508 -12.92 -7.82 5.59
C TRP A 508 -13.98 -7.14 6.44
N SER A 509 -13.56 -6.33 7.43
CA SER A 509 -14.44 -5.76 8.46
C SER A 509 -15.13 -4.50 7.99
N LYS A 510 -16.32 -4.23 8.52
CA LYS A 510 -17.05 -2.99 8.23
C LYS A 510 -16.28 -1.77 8.73
N LYS A 511 -16.32 -0.66 7.98
CA LYS A 511 -15.65 0.59 8.34
C LYS A 511 -15.99 1.08 9.75
N GLU A 512 -17.28 1.01 10.08
CA GLU A 512 -17.84 1.51 11.36
C GLU A 512 -17.42 0.67 12.59
N GLN A 513 -16.90 -0.53 12.36
CA GLN A 513 -16.42 -1.43 13.40
C GLN A 513 -14.91 -1.36 13.61
N ARG A 514 -14.18 -0.70 12.70
CA ARG A 514 -12.72 -0.59 12.79
C ARG A 514 -12.33 0.36 13.90
N ASP A 515 -11.54 -0.13 14.84
CA ASP A 515 -10.94 0.62 15.95
C ASP A 515 -9.46 0.27 16.05
N TRP A 516 -8.61 1.27 15.88
CA TRP A 516 -7.15 1.09 15.86
C TRP A 516 -6.63 0.47 17.15
N LYS A 517 -7.10 0.93 18.30
CA LYS A 517 -6.64 0.43 19.60
C LYS A 517 -7.01 -1.04 19.78
N ASN A 518 -8.25 -1.39 19.50
CA ASN A 518 -8.72 -2.78 19.55
C ASN A 518 -7.96 -3.68 18.55
N PHE A 519 -7.73 -3.20 17.31
CA PHE A 519 -6.93 -3.94 16.32
C PHE A 519 -5.52 -4.23 16.83
N ALA A 520 -4.87 -3.23 17.37
CA ALA A 520 -3.50 -3.35 17.80
C ALA A 520 -3.33 -4.20 19.07
N GLU A 521 -4.33 -4.22 19.96
CA GLU A 521 -4.41 -5.18 21.08
C GLU A 521 -4.57 -6.62 20.56
N ARG A 522 -5.44 -6.86 19.59
CA ARG A 522 -5.61 -8.18 18.94
C ARG A 522 -4.39 -8.62 18.15
N LEU A 523 -3.60 -7.68 17.62
CA LEU A 523 -2.38 -7.96 16.87
C LEU A 523 -1.28 -8.58 17.74
N GLN A 524 -1.16 -8.21 19.03
CA GLN A 524 -0.04 -8.64 19.87
C GLN A 524 0.16 -10.17 19.94
N PRO A 525 -0.86 -11.01 20.17
CA PRO A 525 -0.68 -12.46 20.15
C PRO A 525 -0.22 -13.00 18.77
N HIS A 526 -0.60 -12.35 17.66
CA HIS A 526 -0.13 -12.76 16.33
C HIS A 526 1.36 -12.47 16.15
N LEU A 527 1.85 -11.33 16.65
CA LEU A 527 3.28 -11.00 16.65
C LEU A 527 4.10 -12.03 17.44
N VAL A 528 3.63 -12.40 18.63
CA VAL A 528 4.22 -13.50 19.42
C VAL A 528 4.21 -14.82 18.64
N GLY A 529 3.11 -15.10 17.94
CA GLY A 529 3.00 -16.27 17.07
C GLY A 529 3.99 -16.28 15.91
N PHE A 530 4.30 -15.11 15.32
CA PHE A 530 5.35 -14.97 14.31
C PHE A 530 6.74 -15.27 14.91
N GLU A 531 7.05 -14.71 16.08
CA GLU A 531 8.31 -14.98 16.79
C GLU A 531 8.50 -16.47 17.08
N GLN A 532 7.48 -17.15 17.60
CA GLN A 532 7.51 -18.58 17.88
C GLN A 532 7.76 -19.45 16.64
N ARG A 533 7.37 -18.96 15.46
CA ARG A 533 7.57 -19.62 14.17
C ARG A 533 8.83 -19.16 13.43
N GLY A 534 9.62 -18.27 14.02
CA GLY A 534 10.82 -17.71 13.39
C GLY A 534 10.51 -16.82 12.17
N ILE A 535 9.29 -16.28 12.08
CA ILE A 535 8.89 -15.38 10.98
C ILE A 535 9.31 -13.95 11.33
N ARG A 536 10.17 -13.38 10.51
CA ARG A 536 10.57 -11.97 10.65
C ARG A 536 9.41 -11.05 10.28
N TYR A 537 9.22 -9.99 11.07
CA TYR A 537 8.23 -8.95 10.84
C TYR A 537 8.77 -7.61 11.34
N SER A 538 8.23 -6.50 10.83
CA SER A 538 8.59 -5.18 11.34
C SER A 538 8.01 -4.97 12.74
N LYS A 539 8.83 -4.46 13.63
CA LYS A 539 8.39 -4.08 14.98
C LYS A 539 7.49 -2.81 14.97
N GLY A 540 7.36 -2.19 13.81
CA GLY A 540 6.56 -1.00 13.58
C GLY A 540 7.33 0.30 13.76
N ASN A 541 6.63 1.40 13.55
CA ASN A 541 7.18 2.74 13.68
C ASN A 541 7.16 3.17 15.17
N PHE A 542 8.35 3.40 15.74
CA PHE A 542 8.51 3.93 17.09
C PHE A 542 8.78 5.45 17.10
N LYS A 543 8.85 6.06 15.93
CA LYS A 543 9.06 7.49 15.81
C LYS A 543 7.78 8.25 16.19
N VAL A 544 7.97 9.42 16.81
CA VAL A 544 6.86 10.34 17.03
C VAL A 544 6.61 11.13 15.75
N ASP A 545 5.38 11.15 15.28
CA ASP A 545 4.92 12.06 14.24
C ASP A 545 4.61 13.42 14.86
N ILE A 546 5.25 14.47 14.37
CA ILE A 546 5.03 15.86 14.79
C ILE A 546 4.17 16.53 13.72
N LYS A 547 2.89 16.76 14.02
CA LYS A 547 1.89 17.24 13.05
C LYS A 547 1.45 18.67 13.37
N PRO A 548 1.48 19.60 12.40
CA PRO A 548 0.89 20.92 12.54
C PRO A 548 -0.64 20.81 12.32
N VAL A 549 -1.40 21.42 13.21
CA VAL A 549 -2.87 21.49 13.12
C VAL A 549 -3.29 22.95 13.23
N VAL A 550 -3.91 23.47 12.17
CA VAL A 550 -4.43 24.86 12.16
C VAL A 550 -5.90 24.83 12.56
N GLU A 551 -6.19 25.46 13.68
CA GLU A 551 -7.55 25.57 14.22
C GLU A 551 -7.75 26.94 14.86
N ASN A 552 -8.93 27.56 14.62
CA ASN A 552 -9.30 28.85 15.20
C ASN A 552 -8.23 29.95 15.02
N ASN A 553 -7.63 30.05 13.82
CA ASN A 553 -6.56 30.97 13.49
C ASN A 553 -5.30 30.84 14.37
N LYS A 554 -5.02 29.65 14.84
CA LYS A 554 -3.82 29.29 15.62
C LYS A 554 -3.22 28.02 15.10
N LEU A 555 -1.91 27.90 15.21
CA LEU A 555 -1.17 26.68 14.94
C LEU A 555 -1.00 25.91 16.25
N PHE A 556 -1.40 24.63 16.24
CA PHE A 556 -1.14 23.65 17.29
C PHE A 556 -0.19 22.58 16.79
N ILE A 557 0.53 21.98 17.69
CA ILE A 557 1.33 20.78 17.43
C ILE A 557 0.64 19.59 18.09
N GLU A 558 0.31 18.60 17.27
CA GLU A 558 -0.11 17.28 17.70
C GLU A 558 1.07 16.31 17.60
N LEU A 559 1.31 15.56 18.66
CA LEU A 559 2.30 14.48 18.69
C LEU A 559 1.55 13.15 18.67
N ASP A 560 1.91 12.28 17.74
CA ASP A 560 1.27 10.97 17.57
C ASP A 560 2.31 9.86 17.40
N THR A 561 1.94 8.64 17.72
CA THR A 561 2.76 7.45 17.47
C THR A 561 1.88 6.26 17.11
N ASP A 562 2.43 5.33 16.34
CA ASP A 562 1.72 4.09 16.00
C ASP A 562 1.67 3.10 17.18
N GLN A 563 2.43 3.34 18.25
CA GLN A 563 2.54 2.44 19.40
C GLN A 563 1.47 2.72 20.45
N ILE A 564 0.66 1.72 20.83
CA ILE A 564 -0.54 1.89 21.66
C ILE A 564 -0.21 2.16 23.12
N GLU A 565 0.79 1.46 23.66
CA GLU A 565 1.19 1.57 25.08
C GLU A 565 2.25 2.65 25.31
N ALA A 566 2.52 3.45 24.26
CA ALA A 566 3.58 4.42 24.31
C ALA A 566 3.15 5.70 25.03
N VAL A 567 4.05 6.23 25.81
CA VAL A 567 4.01 7.58 26.34
C VAL A 567 4.99 8.42 25.54
N ILE A 568 4.54 9.58 25.04
CA ILE A 568 5.40 10.54 24.36
C ILE A 568 5.91 11.55 25.36
N TYR A 569 7.23 11.78 25.36
CA TYR A 569 7.87 12.87 26.08
C TYR A 569 8.52 13.82 25.06
N TYR A 570 8.45 15.13 25.33
CA TYR A 570 8.94 16.13 24.38
C TYR A 570 9.59 17.35 25.04
N THR A 571 10.36 18.10 24.25
CA THR A 571 10.90 19.42 24.55
C THR A 571 10.54 20.40 23.43
N ILE A 572 10.56 21.70 23.69
CA ILE A 572 10.23 22.76 22.71
C ILE A 572 11.39 23.71 22.44
N ASP A 573 12.51 23.52 23.11
CA ASP A 573 13.71 24.33 23.05
C ASP A 573 14.85 23.67 22.27
N GLY A 574 14.59 22.52 21.66
CA GLY A 574 15.59 21.74 20.92
C GLY A 574 16.52 20.91 21.80
N SER A 575 16.35 20.92 23.13
CA SER A 575 17.09 20.03 24.03
C SER A 575 16.70 18.57 23.83
N ALA A 576 17.57 17.62 24.19
CA ALA A 576 17.29 16.20 24.08
C ALA A 576 16.21 15.80 25.10
N PRO A 577 15.05 15.22 24.66
CA PRO A 577 14.01 14.77 25.56
C PRO A 577 14.43 13.50 26.32
N SER A 578 13.88 13.34 27.52
CA SER A 578 14.05 12.20 28.42
C SER A 578 12.72 11.85 29.08
N THR A 579 12.67 10.80 29.89
CA THR A 579 11.49 10.45 30.71
C THR A 579 11.15 11.50 31.76
N ASN A 580 12.03 12.50 32.00
CA ASN A 580 11.78 13.64 32.87
C ASN A 580 11.29 14.89 32.13
N SER A 581 11.21 14.84 30.80
CA SER A 581 10.72 15.94 29.96
C SER A 581 9.19 16.06 30.05
N ILE A 582 8.62 17.03 29.31
CA ILE A 582 7.17 17.25 29.31
C ILE A 582 6.49 16.00 28.74
N LYS A 583 5.55 15.43 29.50
CA LYS A 583 4.69 14.34 28.99
C LYS A 583 3.62 14.93 28.09
N TYR A 584 3.46 14.35 26.88
CA TYR A 584 2.42 14.78 25.96
C TYR A 584 1.05 14.21 26.38
N GLU A 585 0.07 15.10 26.50
CA GLU A 585 -1.31 14.73 26.84
C GLU A 585 -2.33 15.26 25.82
N LYS A 586 -2.04 16.39 25.17
CA LYS A 586 -2.91 17.05 24.20
C LYS A 586 -2.12 18.02 23.31
N PRO A 587 -2.68 18.42 22.15
CA PRO A 587 -2.07 19.43 21.29
C PRO A 587 -1.75 20.74 22.04
N PHE A 588 -0.60 21.33 21.75
CA PHE A 588 -0.13 22.59 22.32
C PHE A 588 0.07 23.67 21.25
N VAL A 589 -0.14 24.94 21.63
CA VAL A 589 -0.11 26.07 20.70
C VAL A 589 1.32 26.52 20.40
N VAL A 590 1.59 26.92 19.15
CA VAL A 590 2.84 27.58 18.72
C VAL A 590 2.66 29.09 18.86
N ASN A 591 3.40 29.71 19.77
CA ASN A 591 3.37 31.15 20.04
C ASN A 591 4.66 31.87 19.67
N SER A 592 5.73 31.14 19.38
CA SER A 592 7.05 31.61 18.99
C SER A 592 7.75 30.55 18.16
N SER A 593 8.79 30.91 17.44
CA SER A 593 9.65 29.94 16.79
C SER A 593 10.24 28.98 17.81
N MET A 594 10.19 27.68 17.53
CA MET A 594 10.61 26.62 18.44
C MET A 594 11.12 25.40 17.70
N THR A 595 11.92 24.58 18.37
CA THR A 595 12.31 23.26 17.89
C THR A 595 11.73 22.20 18.84
N VAL A 596 10.76 21.44 18.35
CA VAL A 596 10.16 20.33 19.07
C VAL A 596 11.01 19.09 18.85
N LYS A 597 11.44 18.44 19.96
CA LYS A 597 12.01 17.09 19.93
C LYS A 597 11.13 16.16 20.76
N ALA A 598 10.89 14.97 20.28
CA ALA A 598 9.99 14.03 20.95
C ALA A 598 10.52 12.59 20.87
N ILE A 599 10.28 11.82 21.94
CA ILE A 599 10.63 10.40 22.06
C ILE A 599 9.42 9.56 22.46
N THR A 600 9.46 8.30 22.05
CA THR A 600 8.49 7.27 22.44
C THR A 600 9.05 6.44 23.57
N VAL A 601 8.28 6.25 24.63
CA VAL A 601 8.64 5.48 25.83
C VAL A 601 7.59 4.40 26.10
N ILE A 602 8.04 3.14 26.23
CA ILE A 602 7.20 1.98 26.61
C ILE A 602 7.85 1.31 27.83
N ASN A 603 7.06 1.03 28.86
CA ASN A 603 7.55 0.40 30.09
C ASN A 603 8.78 1.12 30.71
N ASN A 604 8.75 2.46 30.74
CA ASN A 604 9.81 3.34 31.21
C ASN A 604 11.14 3.25 30.42
N LYS A 605 11.14 2.64 29.23
CA LYS A 605 12.31 2.58 28.34
C LYS A 605 12.05 3.41 27.08
N VAL A 606 13.01 4.22 26.69
CA VAL A 606 13.01 4.90 25.39
C VAL A 606 13.15 3.84 24.31
N VAL A 607 12.17 3.78 23.38
CA VAL A 607 12.11 2.79 22.31
C VAL A 607 12.33 3.40 20.92
N SER A 608 12.20 4.72 20.76
CA SER A 608 12.62 5.42 19.53
C SER A 608 14.13 5.37 19.39
N ALA A 609 14.62 5.05 18.19
CA ALA A 609 16.06 4.95 17.90
C ALA A 609 16.76 6.32 18.12
N LYS A 610 16.06 7.39 17.73
CA LYS A 610 16.46 8.78 17.98
C LYS A 610 15.20 9.65 18.18
N PRO A 611 15.33 10.84 18.81
CA PRO A 611 14.22 11.76 18.91
C PRO A 611 13.70 12.19 17.53
N ALA A 612 12.40 12.27 17.37
CA ALA A 612 11.80 13.01 16.28
C ALA A 612 12.11 14.50 16.50
N GLU A 613 12.44 15.23 15.46
CA GLU A 613 12.80 16.64 15.54
C GLU A 613 12.11 17.44 14.44
N GLN A 614 11.50 18.57 14.81
CA GLN A 614 10.90 19.50 13.87
C GLN A 614 11.01 20.94 14.37
N SER A 615 11.55 21.81 13.53
CA SER A 615 11.60 23.24 13.81
C SER A 615 10.41 23.96 13.19
N PHE A 616 9.87 24.94 13.91
CA PHE A 616 8.76 25.80 13.50
C PHE A 616 9.23 27.25 13.46
N THR A 617 8.98 27.92 12.34
CA THR A 617 9.21 29.35 12.16
C THR A 617 7.89 30.09 12.38
N PHE A 618 7.77 30.78 13.51
CA PHE A 618 6.58 31.56 13.83
C PHE A 618 6.65 32.96 13.20
N ASN A 619 5.60 33.33 12.48
CA ASN A 619 5.45 34.65 11.85
C ASN A 619 3.99 35.11 11.88
N LYS A 620 3.67 36.30 11.37
CA LYS A 620 2.30 36.87 11.41
C LYS A 620 1.28 36.10 10.58
N ALA A 621 1.72 35.27 9.61
CA ALA A 621 0.85 34.39 8.81
C ALA A 621 0.61 33.01 9.45
N THR A 622 1.45 32.61 10.43
CA THR A 622 1.39 31.27 11.02
C THR A 622 0.01 30.95 11.61
N GLY A 623 -0.60 29.86 11.13
CA GLY A 623 -1.90 29.38 11.59
C GLY A 623 -3.09 30.25 11.15
N LYS A 624 -2.92 31.19 10.24
CA LYS A 624 -3.99 32.05 9.73
C LYS A 624 -4.84 31.35 8.67
N THR A 625 -5.88 32.05 8.19
CA THR A 625 -6.71 31.51 7.10
C THR A 625 -6.04 31.78 5.75
N ILE A 626 -5.90 30.74 4.93
CA ILE A 626 -5.36 30.83 3.58
C ILE A 626 -6.34 30.31 2.54
N SER A 627 -6.36 30.92 1.37
CA SER A 627 -7.13 30.47 0.21
C SER A 627 -6.27 30.50 -1.06
N TYR A 628 -6.59 29.62 -2.00
CA TYR A 628 -5.91 29.49 -3.28
C TYR A 628 -6.87 29.78 -4.43
N THR A 629 -6.42 30.54 -5.42
CA THR A 629 -7.21 30.78 -6.64
C THR A 629 -7.09 29.59 -7.60
N ASN A 630 -5.91 28.99 -7.71
CA ASN A 630 -5.63 27.87 -8.58
C ASN A 630 -5.52 26.58 -7.76
N ALA A 631 -5.91 25.46 -8.38
CA ALA A 631 -5.75 24.16 -7.76
C ALA A 631 -4.25 23.76 -7.65
N ASN A 632 -3.87 23.22 -6.51
CA ASN A 632 -2.60 22.55 -6.31
C ASN A 632 -2.67 21.08 -6.73
N SER A 633 -1.51 20.45 -6.81
CA SER A 633 -1.41 19.01 -7.08
C SER A 633 -2.12 18.19 -6.00
N SER A 634 -2.82 17.14 -6.42
CA SER A 634 -3.34 16.12 -5.51
C SER A 634 -2.25 15.22 -4.94
N HIS A 635 -1.08 15.16 -5.59
CA HIS A 635 0.03 14.27 -5.23
C HIS A 635 0.99 14.91 -4.23
N TYR A 636 1.35 16.21 -4.40
CA TYR A 636 2.28 16.93 -3.54
C TYR A 636 1.54 17.98 -2.71
N ARG A 637 0.86 17.52 -1.67
CA ARG A 637 0.00 18.37 -0.81
C ARG A 637 0.63 18.75 0.51
N ALA A 638 1.77 18.16 0.91
CA ALA A 638 2.34 18.26 2.25
C ALA A 638 1.26 18.21 3.36
N ASN A 639 1.03 19.30 4.10
CA ASN A 639 -0.02 19.42 5.13
C ASN A 639 -1.36 19.96 4.58
N GLY A 640 -1.63 19.74 3.29
CA GLY A 640 -2.87 20.17 2.65
C GLY A 640 -2.95 21.69 2.46
N VAL A 641 -4.15 22.25 2.65
CA VAL A 641 -4.39 23.68 2.40
C VAL A 641 -3.56 24.60 3.30
N ASN A 642 -3.12 24.12 4.45
CA ASN A 642 -2.40 24.93 5.44
C ASN A 642 -0.87 24.89 5.29
N THR A 643 -0.33 24.17 4.30
CA THR A 643 1.12 24.00 4.12
C THR A 643 1.89 25.31 4.14
N LEU A 644 1.37 26.39 3.51
CA LEU A 644 2.09 27.66 3.41
C LEU A 644 1.98 28.56 4.64
N ILE A 645 1.35 28.07 5.74
CA ILE A 645 1.13 28.81 6.99
C ILE A 645 1.33 27.94 8.23
N ASP A 646 1.94 26.76 8.08
CA ASP A 646 2.12 25.79 9.16
C ASP A 646 3.45 25.91 9.90
N GLY A 647 4.28 26.88 9.49
CA GLY A 647 5.58 27.18 10.11
C GLY A 647 6.68 26.18 9.72
N PHE A 648 6.41 25.21 8.85
CA PHE A 648 7.43 24.28 8.37
C PHE A 648 8.21 24.84 7.20
N ARG A 649 9.52 24.62 7.21
CA ARG A 649 10.37 24.92 6.08
C ARG A 649 10.75 23.62 5.35
N GLY A 650 10.67 23.68 4.03
CA GLY A 650 11.08 22.58 3.16
C GLY A 650 12.60 22.35 3.20
N THR A 651 12.99 21.12 2.98
CA THR A 651 14.39 20.68 2.87
C THR A 651 14.68 20.17 1.47
N LYS A 652 15.85 19.59 1.23
CA LYS A 652 16.16 18.92 -0.05
C LYS A 652 15.31 17.66 -0.28
N ASP A 653 14.64 17.14 0.74
CA ASP A 653 13.65 16.05 0.63
C ASP A 653 12.32 16.64 0.10
N ILE A 654 12.08 16.44 -1.19
CA ILE A 654 10.89 16.99 -1.86
C ILE A 654 9.58 16.30 -1.45
N GLY A 655 9.64 15.16 -0.79
CA GLY A 655 8.47 14.43 -0.26
C GLY A 655 7.88 15.04 1.01
N LYS A 656 8.54 16.07 1.61
CA LYS A 656 8.13 16.65 2.89
C LYS A 656 8.05 18.17 2.82
N HIS A 657 6.98 18.74 3.39
CA HIS A 657 6.79 20.18 3.58
C HIS A 657 6.75 21.02 2.29
N TRP A 658 6.66 20.40 1.12
CA TRP A 658 6.55 21.08 -0.15
C TRP A 658 5.15 20.94 -0.75
N HIS A 659 4.58 22.06 -1.15
CA HIS A 659 3.29 22.15 -1.84
C HIS A 659 3.54 22.31 -3.34
N GLY A 660 3.12 21.32 -4.13
CA GLY A 660 3.39 21.27 -5.56
C GLY A 660 2.28 21.85 -6.43
N PHE A 661 2.66 22.62 -7.45
CA PHE A 661 1.79 23.12 -8.51
C PHE A 661 2.32 22.65 -9.85
N ASN A 662 1.43 22.10 -10.68
CA ASN A 662 1.73 21.68 -12.05
C ASN A 662 0.79 22.41 -13.01
N GLU A 663 1.35 23.00 -14.06
CA GLU A 663 0.63 23.80 -15.06
C GLU A 663 -0.05 25.09 -14.56
N ASN A 664 -0.15 25.27 -13.25
CA ASN A 664 -0.81 26.41 -12.62
C ASN A 664 0.19 27.28 -11.84
N ASP A 665 -0.05 28.57 -11.84
CA ASP A 665 0.66 29.51 -10.97
C ASP A 665 0.17 29.36 -9.53
N LEU A 666 1.05 29.55 -8.54
CA LEU A 666 0.61 29.80 -7.18
C LEU A 666 -0.07 31.17 -7.11
N ILE A 667 -1.29 31.24 -6.62
CA ILE A 667 -1.96 32.47 -6.19
C ILE A 667 -2.61 32.18 -4.84
N ALA A 668 -1.95 32.58 -3.75
CA ALA A 668 -2.40 32.38 -2.38
C ALA A 668 -2.76 33.70 -1.72
N THR A 669 -3.89 33.75 -1.03
CA THR A 669 -4.33 34.90 -0.24
C THR A 669 -4.49 34.50 1.23
N ILE A 670 -3.80 35.21 2.13
CA ILE A 670 -3.83 34.99 3.58
C ILE A 670 -4.63 36.13 4.23
N ASP A 671 -5.63 35.80 5.05
CA ASP A 671 -6.31 36.73 5.96
C ASP A 671 -5.58 36.72 7.32
N LEU A 672 -4.90 37.79 7.67
CA LEU A 672 -4.20 37.97 8.95
C LEU A 672 -5.17 38.12 10.15
N GLY A 673 -6.48 38.20 9.89
CA GLY A 673 -7.54 38.33 10.88
C GLY A 673 -7.82 39.77 11.30
N ALA A 674 -6.80 40.63 11.37
CA ALA A 674 -6.90 42.04 11.71
C ALA A 674 -5.90 42.87 10.91
N SER A 675 -6.13 44.18 10.82
CA SER A 675 -5.16 45.12 10.22
C SER A 675 -3.85 45.12 11.03
N THR A 676 -2.85 44.47 10.47
CA THR A 676 -1.55 44.18 11.11
C THR A 676 -0.44 44.99 10.44
N SER A 677 0.51 45.52 11.23
CA SER A 677 1.70 46.18 10.73
C SER A 677 2.67 45.16 10.17
N ILE A 678 3.09 45.28 8.93
CA ILE A 678 4.02 44.38 8.24
C ILE A 678 5.06 45.14 7.45
N SER A 679 6.27 44.58 7.33
CA SER A 679 7.42 45.19 6.63
C SER A 679 8.14 44.22 5.69
N SER A 680 7.83 42.93 5.79
CA SER A 680 8.34 41.92 4.83
C SER A 680 7.38 40.80 4.58
N ILE A 681 7.49 40.23 3.37
CA ILE A 681 6.79 39.01 2.95
C ILE A 681 7.78 38.12 2.22
N THR A 682 7.89 36.85 2.59
CA THR A 682 8.83 35.89 2.00
C THR A 682 8.07 34.64 1.55
N LEU A 683 8.44 34.07 0.39
CA LEU A 683 8.02 32.78 -0.11
C LEU A 683 9.24 31.90 -0.33
N GLY A 684 9.28 30.73 0.27
CA GLY A 684 10.32 29.75 0.02
C GLY A 684 9.98 28.83 -1.16
N CYS A 685 10.97 28.56 -2.02
CA CYS A 685 10.85 27.73 -3.22
C CYS A 685 12.06 26.81 -3.37
N ILE A 686 11.90 25.70 -4.11
CA ILE A 686 12.98 24.78 -4.45
C ILE A 686 13.09 24.58 -5.96
N GLN A 687 14.32 24.43 -6.45
CA GLN A 687 14.63 23.87 -7.76
C GLN A 687 15.32 22.51 -7.57
N ASN A 688 14.79 21.48 -8.23
CA ASN A 688 15.42 20.18 -8.35
C ASN A 688 15.29 19.73 -9.81
N TRP A 689 16.32 20.03 -10.61
CA TRP A 689 16.32 19.81 -12.05
C TRP A 689 16.02 18.36 -12.42
N SER A 690 16.59 17.39 -11.69
CA SER A 690 16.38 15.97 -11.96
C SER A 690 14.95 15.48 -11.70
N GLN A 691 14.18 16.22 -10.89
CA GLN A 691 12.80 15.91 -10.55
C GLN A 691 11.79 16.86 -11.23
N TRP A 692 12.24 17.59 -12.27
CA TRP A 692 11.42 18.51 -13.08
C TRP A 692 10.81 19.67 -12.29
N ILE A 693 11.43 20.03 -11.15
CA ILE A 693 11.00 21.10 -10.25
C ILE A 693 11.85 22.33 -10.52
N PHE A 694 11.20 23.46 -10.79
CA PHE A 694 11.86 24.71 -11.14
C PHE A 694 11.41 25.87 -10.26
N LEU A 695 12.32 26.82 -10.01
CA LEU A 695 11.97 28.07 -9.37
C LEU A 695 10.99 28.87 -10.25
N PRO A 696 10.11 29.71 -9.64
CA PRO A 696 9.19 30.55 -10.38
C PRO A 696 9.95 31.57 -11.22
N GLN A 697 9.35 32.04 -12.33
CA GLN A 697 9.93 33.13 -13.12
C GLN A 697 10.06 34.43 -12.32
N TYR A 698 9.01 34.72 -11.53
CA TYR A 698 8.99 35.82 -10.55
C TYR A 698 8.00 35.49 -9.44
N VAL A 699 8.15 36.22 -8.31
CA VAL A 699 7.15 36.22 -7.23
C VAL A 699 6.69 37.67 -7.02
N LYS A 700 5.38 37.87 -7.11
CA LYS A 700 4.69 39.12 -6.85
C LYS A 700 4.06 39.12 -5.46
N PHE A 701 4.28 40.17 -4.69
CA PHE A 701 3.74 40.37 -3.36
C PHE A 701 2.80 41.54 -3.32
N GLU A 702 1.60 41.35 -2.79
CA GLU A 702 0.53 42.33 -2.73
C GLU A 702 -0.10 42.36 -1.34
N ILE A 703 -0.59 43.51 -0.92
CA ILE A 703 -1.27 43.71 0.37
C ILE A 703 -2.61 44.39 0.19
N SER A 704 -3.56 44.14 1.10
CA SER A 704 -4.88 44.71 1.07
C SER A 704 -5.48 44.89 2.47
N GLN A 705 -6.42 45.85 2.61
CA GLN A 705 -7.23 46.03 3.83
C GLN A 705 -8.60 45.40 3.72
N ASP A 706 -9.14 45.25 2.51
CA ASP A 706 -10.52 44.82 2.25
C ASP A 706 -10.58 43.39 1.63
N GLY A 707 -9.44 42.82 1.20
CA GLY A 707 -9.38 41.53 0.51
C GLY A 707 -9.83 41.57 -0.96
N VAL A 708 -10.20 42.75 -1.48
CA VAL A 708 -10.66 42.96 -2.85
C VAL A 708 -9.66 43.79 -3.65
N THR A 709 -9.27 44.93 -3.12
CA THR A 709 -8.29 45.83 -3.74
C THR A 709 -6.90 45.56 -3.21
N PHE A 710 -6.04 45.02 -4.08
CA PHE A 710 -4.66 44.69 -3.72
C PHE A 710 -3.69 45.70 -4.31
N LYS A 711 -2.74 46.15 -3.48
CA LYS A 711 -1.61 47.00 -3.84
C LYS A 711 -0.35 46.15 -3.90
N GLU A 712 0.32 46.17 -5.04
CA GLU A 712 1.67 45.57 -5.15
C GLU A 712 2.66 46.29 -4.27
N VAL A 713 3.46 45.54 -3.53
CA VAL A 713 4.58 46.05 -2.72
C VAL A 713 5.94 45.73 -3.34
N LYS A 714 6.04 44.60 -4.06
CA LYS A 714 7.24 44.20 -4.80
C LYS A 714 6.94 43.03 -5.75
N THR A 715 7.64 43.02 -6.87
CA THR A 715 7.83 41.81 -7.69
C THR A 715 9.33 41.49 -7.72
N GLU A 716 9.67 40.24 -7.38
CA GLU A 716 11.04 39.74 -7.40
C GLU A 716 11.21 38.70 -8.52
N THR A 717 12.10 39.00 -9.47
CA THR A 717 12.41 38.10 -10.59
C THR A 717 13.45 37.07 -10.18
N ASN A 718 13.31 35.85 -10.65
CA ASN A 718 14.29 34.81 -10.42
C ASN A 718 15.58 35.08 -11.20
N SER A 719 16.72 34.92 -10.51
CA SER A 719 18.07 35.11 -11.08
C SER A 719 18.81 33.77 -11.30
N ILE A 720 18.26 32.64 -10.83
CA ILE A 720 18.88 31.31 -10.99
C ILE A 720 18.42 30.72 -12.31
N ALA A 721 19.39 30.26 -13.10
CA ALA A 721 19.08 29.67 -14.38
C ALA A 721 18.29 28.34 -14.24
N ALA A 722 17.33 28.13 -15.13
CA ALA A 722 16.58 26.85 -15.18
C ALA A 722 17.47 25.64 -15.57
N SER A 723 18.66 25.88 -16.14
CA SER A 723 19.68 24.86 -16.43
C SER A 723 20.56 24.48 -15.23
N GLU A 724 20.42 25.15 -14.08
CA GLU A 724 21.15 24.80 -12.85
C GLU A 724 20.70 23.43 -12.36
N LYS A 725 21.65 22.48 -12.26
CA LYS A 725 21.37 21.08 -11.93
C LYS A 725 21.44 20.79 -10.44
N ASP A 726 22.20 21.59 -9.70
CA ASP A 726 22.27 21.43 -8.24
C ASP A 726 20.95 21.87 -7.60
N ILE A 727 20.56 21.18 -6.53
CA ILE A 727 19.34 21.51 -5.79
C ILE A 727 19.50 22.89 -5.15
N GLN A 728 18.62 23.84 -5.50
CA GLN A 728 18.56 25.19 -5.00
C GLN A 728 17.32 25.39 -4.13
N ILE A 729 17.47 25.81 -2.87
CA ILE A 729 16.37 26.31 -2.06
C ILE A 729 16.56 27.83 -2.00
N LYS A 730 15.51 28.58 -2.39
CA LYS A 730 15.57 30.04 -2.50
C LYS A 730 14.37 30.71 -1.87
N ASP A 731 14.62 31.71 -1.04
CA ASP A 731 13.61 32.61 -0.52
C ASP A 731 13.47 33.83 -1.44
N PHE A 732 12.27 34.09 -1.91
CA PHE A 732 11.87 35.31 -2.58
C PHE A 732 11.30 36.26 -1.53
N THR A 733 11.89 37.46 -1.37
CA THR A 733 11.54 38.35 -0.26
C THR A 733 11.23 39.79 -0.72
N ALA A 734 10.04 40.25 -0.38
CA ALA A 734 9.67 41.65 -0.45
C ALA A 734 9.99 42.34 0.90
N LYS A 735 10.93 43.28 0.91
CA LYS A 735 11.14 44.21 2.03
C LYS A 735 10.62 45.57 1.63
N PHE A 736 9.85 46.22 2.49
CA PHE A 736 9.22 47.51 2.24
C PHE A 736 9.06 48.30 3.54
N ALA A 737 8.80 49.61 3.42
CA ALA A 737 8.47 50.43 4.58
C ALA A 737 7.21 49.86 5.27
N GLU A 738 7.20 49.89 6.60
CA GLU A 738 6.11 49.36 7.41
C GLU A 738 4.77 49.91 6.94
N GLN A 739 3.82 49.01 6.66
CA GLN A 739 2.46 49.27 6.22
C GLN A 739 1.48 48.39 6.96
N LYS A 740 0.24 48.85 7.13
CA LYS A 740 -0.85 48.04 7.69
C LYS A 740 -1.49 47.22 6.58
N ALA A 741 -1.72 45.95 6.82
CA ALA A 741 -2.45 45.07 5.93
C ALA A 741 -3.31 44.09 6.75
N LYS A 742 -4.49 43.77 6.23
CA LYS A 742 -5.29 42.66 6.74
C LYS A 742 -5.14 41.42 5.87
N PHE A 743 -4.91 41.60 4.58
CA PHE A 743 -4.70 40.52 3.63
C PHE A 743 -3.35 40.63 2.95
N VAL A 744 -2.73 39.48 2.72
CA VAL A 744 -1.50 39.35 1.95
C VAL A 744 -1.78 38.40 0.79
N ARG A 745 -1.42 38.77 -0.43
CA ARG A 745 -1.50 37.90 -1.61
C ARG A 745 -0.12 37.69 -2.20
N VAL A 746 0.24 36.42 -2.44
CA VAL A 746 1.48 36.01 -3.07
C VAL A 746 1.16 35.27 -4.36
N THR A 747 1.77 35.75 -5.47
CA THR A 747 1.66 35.10 -6.78
C THR A 747 3.05 34.65 -7.21
N ALA A 748 3.25 33.36 -7.43
CA ALA A 748 4.48 32.82 -8.01
C ALA A 748 4.18 32.26 -9.41
N LYS A 749 4.84 32.84 -10.42
CA LYS A 749 4.65 32.48 -11.82
C LYS A 749 5.46 31.24 -12.15
N THR A 750 4.82 30.12 -12.47
CA THR A 750 5.50 28.88 -12.87
C THR A 750 6.36 29.11 -14.12
N LEU A 751 7.37 28.26 -14.29
CA LEU A 751 8.18 28.23 -15.53
C LEU A 751 7.31 27.79 -16.74
N GLY A 752 6.26 27.02 -16.50
CA GLY A 752 5.34 26.49 -17.50
C GLY A 752 5.82 25.15 -18.04
N GLN A 753 6.86 25.15 -18.85
CA GLN A 753 7.43 23.95 -19.48
C GLN A 753 8.90 23.76 -19.09
N CYS A 754 9.33 22.52 -19.06
CA CYS A 754 10.73 22.15 -18.89
C CYS A 754 11.57 22.74 -20.02
N PRO A 755 12.75 23.34 -19.70
CA PRO A 755 13.55 24.10 -20.65
C PRO A 755 14.22 23.20 -21.70
N LYS A 756 14.68 23.83 -22.78
CA LYS A 756 15.46 23.18 -23.83
C LYS A 756 16.70 22.48 -23.28
N GLY A 757 16.95 21.24 -23.67
CA GLY A 757 18.06 20.41 -23.21
C GLY A 757 17.78 19.67 -21.89
N HIS A 758 16.59 19.81 -21.32
CA HIS A 758 16.11 19.00 -20.21
C HIS A 758 15.51 17.67 -20.70
N PRO A 759 15.66 16.52 -20.00
CA PRO A 759 15.05 15.25 -20.41
C PRO A 759 13.53 15.33 -20.65
N GLY A 760 12.84 16.21 -19.93
CA GLY A 760 11.41 16.48 -20.10
C GLY A 760 11.12 17.74 -20.94
N GLU A 761 12.00 18.13 -21.87
CA GLU A 761 11.81 19.34 -22.70
C GLU A 761 10.39 19.42 -23.28
N GLY A 762 9.72 20.57 -23.06
CA GLY A 762 8.37 20.83 -23.56
C GLY A 762 7.25 20.19 -22.74
N GLN A 763 7.55 19.41 -21.70
CA GLN A 763 6.55 18.91 -20.76
C GLN A 763 6.39 19.88 -19.59
N SER A 764 5.30 19.73 -18.82
CA SER A 764 4.97 20.63 -17.71
C SER A 764 6.05 20.63 -16.63
N ALA A 765 6.47 21.82 -16.24
CA ALA A 765 7.42 22.06 -15.15
C ALA A 765 6.67 22.20 -13.81
N TRP A 766 7.19 21.59 -12.76
CA TRP A 766 6.66 21.71 -11.42
C TRP A 766 7.16 22.98 -10.73
N LEU A 767 6.27 23.62 -9.94
CA LEU A 767 6.61 24.66 -8.97
C LEU A 767 6.37 24.10 -7.56
N PHE A 768 7.42 24.10 -6.71
CA PHE A 768 7.30 23.65 -5.32
C PHE A 768 7.60 24.82 -4.37
N VAL A 769 6.71 25.03 -3.40
CA VAL A 769 6.74 26.08 -2.39
C VAL A 769 6.54 25.50 -0.99
N ASP A 770 7.11 26.11 0.05
CA ASP A 770 7.04 25.60 1.43
C ASP A 770 6.21 26.49 2.37
N GLU A 771 6.58 27.77 2.57
CA GLU A 771 5.99 28.63 3.59
C GLU A 771 5.91 30.09 3.08
N ILE A 772 4.84 30.79 3.46
CA ILE A 772 4.72 32.24 3.31
C ILE A 772 4.92 32.88 4.68
N MET A 773 6.05 33.57 4.84
CA MET A 773 6.39 34.28 6.08
C MET A 773 6.05 35.77 5.97
N VAL A 774 5.33 36.31 6.96
CA VAL A 774 4.96 37.72 7.05
C VAL A 774 5.50 38.32 8.34
N GLU A 775 6.30 39.39 8.24
CA GLU A 775 6.92 40.04 9.37
C GLU A 775 6.58 41.53 9.46
#